data_b6360d93e1e89989a0b4f996ffe62c8d
#
_entry.id   b6360d93e1e89989a0b4f996ffe62c8d
#
_cell.length_a   1.000
_cell.length_b   1.000
_cell.length_c   1.000
_cell.angle_alpha   90.00
_cell.angle_beta   90.00
_cell.angle_gamma   90.00
#
_symmetry.space_group_name_H-M   'P 1'
#
loop_
_entity.id
_entity.type
_entity.pdbx_description
1 polymer ?
#
loop_
_entity_poly.entity_id
_entity_poly.type
_entity_poly.pdbx_seq_one_letter_code
_entity_poly.pdbx_strand_id
1 'polypeptide(L)'
;MSETSQSRLAQMLDQWEEAAERGEDLDAASLCADAPELKEDLERQIEALKAMNQRLQNSEETTQCRTKAGTPREEPEYFTSSRFGELRWLAQGGLGAVYRAQDDMLHREVVLKFIHRHISESEEHRSVFRREAEVTSRLDHPGVVPVYGLGESFDGRIFYVMRYIQGETLDEAIARLHQGGSNFNQSQLHKLLGQFVTVCKTIAYAHNRGIIHRDIKPSNIMLGKYGETLVVDWGLAQPFGRDEQFRQTGEETLMPSDSDSSQGSDHGAGTPAYMSPEVAEKALVLSPATDIYSLGGTLYKILTGVAPFNGSSFPQIRQQILSGDFPPPTQHQRRLSKAIEAICLKAMALDPNKRYATALDLANDIESYLADEPVQAYAEPSTRRVARWSRRHRSLVGTMLISTAILMAIITGSALWLGYMARSEHDARLTAELAKQQSLQTSAKFAAKTIAGQIDLRWRILEAAVRDSQIKEAMATINEEPDDVARWEGAQAWLNQQFIQLQEENALDVNSLFLLDVDGRQVARAPMSNTIGNLYAFRDYFHGKGHDLEESSMDVAPIQQANLSATYSSDTSDTLKVAFSVPIFAGTGAQRKVIGVLGMSVELGDFGILDTDISGNQMVVLIDLRPDTIDDVSQRGLILHHPAFESLAGQRRSTRIDQDTLQKVDAEETSLRLIDYLDPITKEHWNVAIEKLVVEGRRGPNRTPGWAVMVQEKVGQ
;
A
#
# COMPACT_ATOMS: atom_id res chain seq x y z
N MET A 1 -4.40 -69.18 30.38
CA MET A 1 -3.01 -69.59 30.00
C MET A 1 -2.04 -68.66 30.72
N SER A 2 -0.88 -69.20 31.21
CA SER A 2 0.17 -68.34 31.79
C SER A 2 0.87 -67.54 30.69
N GLU A 3 1.50 -66.41 31.02
CA GLU A 3 2.28 -65.55 30.11
C GLU A 3 3.38 -66.37 29.35
N THR A 4 3.93 -67.36 30.02
CA THR A 4 4.92 -68.33 29.47
C THR A 4 4.32 -69.27 28.43
N SER A 5 3.05 -69.66 28.56
CA SER A 5 2.38 -70.54 27.59
C SER A 5 1.98 -69.81 26.34
N GLN A 6 1.61 -68.51 26.44
CA GLN A 6 1.31 -67.63 25.28
C GLN A 6 2.58 -67.36 24.46
N SER A 7 3.70 -67.05 25.09
CA SER A 7 4.97 -66.82 24.38
C SER A 7 5.46 -68.05 23.63
N ARG A 8 5.27 -69.29 24.19
CA ARG A 8 5.61 -70.55 23.54
C ARG A 8 4.71 -70.81 22.34
N LEU A 9 3.39 -70.61 22.49
CA LEU A 9 2.42 -70.76 21.40
C LEU A 9 2.72 -69.84 20.20
N ALA A 10 3.09 -68.60 20.48
CA ALA A 10 3.51 -67.66 19.44
C ALA A 10 4.77 -68.11 18.70
N GLN A 11 5.79 -68.65 19.41
CA GLN A 11 6.99 -69.17 18.80
C GLN A 11 6.73 -70.38 17.90
N MET A 12 5.82 -71.30 18.32
CA MET A 12 5.47 -72.46 17.54
C MET A 12 4.66 -72.08 16.29
N LEU A 13 3.86 -71.02 16.38
CA LEU A 13 3.10 -70.48 15.25
C LEU A 13 4.03 -69.84 14.22
N ASP A 14 5.04 -69.04 14.69
CA ASP A 14 6.04 -68.44 13.82
C ASP A 14 6.86 -69.51 13.08
N GLN A 15 7.22 -70.62 13.77
CA GLN A 15 7.93 -71.75 13.14
C GLN A 15 7.08 -72.46 12.09
N TRP A 16 5.76 -72.63 12.32
CA TRP A 16 4.84 -73.17 11.34
C TRP A 16 4.69 -72.26 10.13
N GLU A 17 4.58 -70.91 10.35
CA GLU A 17 4.51 -69.93 9.27
C GLU A 17 5.74 -69.93 8.40
N GLU A 18 6.97 -69.98 8.99
CA GLU A 18 8.19 -70.06 8.24
C GLU A 18 8.36 -71.36 7.44
N ALA A 19 7.85 -72.48 7.97
CA ALA A 19 7.89 -73.75 7.25
C ALA A 19 6.86 -73.72 6.10
N ALA A 20 5.67 -73.21 6.32
CA ALA A 20 4.64 -73.05 5.30
C ALA A 20 5.10 -72.15 4.14
N GLU A 21 5.88 -71.08 4.41
CA GLU A 21 6.46 -70.21 3.38
C GLU A 21 7.51 -70.94 2.54
N ARG A 22 8.22 -71.95 3.13
CA ARG A 22 9.16 -72.79 2.41
C ARG A 22 8.48 -73.95 1.68
N GLY A 23 7.14 -74.10 1.80
CA GLY A 23 6.39 -75.20 1.20
C GLY A 23 6.46 -76.50 1.96
N GLU A 24 6.90 -76.46 3.23
CA GLU A 24 6.99 -77.61 4.12
C GLU A 24 5.68 -77.72 4.91
N ASP A 25 5.01 -78.88 4.91
CA ASP A 25 3.78 -79.11 5.67
C ASP A 25 4.16 -79.68 7.05
N LEU A 26 4.35 -78.76 8.04
CA LEU A 26 4.65 -79.13 9.41
C LEU A 26 3.33 -79.38 10.18
N ASP A 27 3.20 -80.55 10.76
CA ASP A 27 2.04 -80.92 11.61
C ASP A 27 2.16 -80.27 12.99
N ALA A 28 1.05 -79.74 13.52
CA ALA A 28 0.97 -79.16 14.85
C ALA A 28 1.45 -80.12 15.97
N ALA A 29 1.25 -81.44 15.77
CA ALA A 29 1.73 -82.44 16.71
C ALA A 29 3.26 -82.51 16.81
N SER A 30 3.97 -82.24 15.70
CA SER A 30 5.43 -82.19 15.69
C SER A 30 5.98 -80.94 16.36
N LEU A 31 5.32 -79.82 16.23
CA LEU A 31 5.70 -78.54 16.87
C LEU A 31 5.40 -78.53 18.36
N CYS A 32 4.40 -79.27 18.82
CA CYS A 32 4.01 -79.37 20.22
C CYS A 32 4.61 -80.59 20.93
N ALA A 33 5.68 -81.24 20.43
CA ALA A 33 6.30 -82.39 21.03
C ALA A 33 6.71 -82.18 22.50
N ASP A 34 7.18 -80.94 22.83
CA ASP A 34 7.63 -80.57 24.19
C ASP A 34 6.54 -79.83 25.03
N ALA A 35 5.33 -79.64 24.45
CA ALA A 35 4.19 -78.95 25.13
C ALA A 35 2.84 -79.45 24.56
N PRO A 36 2.48 -80.69 24.81
CA PRO A 36 1.29 -81.33 24.22
C PRO A 36 -0.02 -80.66 24.63
N GLU A 37 -0.04 -79.92 25.74
CA GLU A 37 -1.18 -79.15 26.22
C GLU A 37 -1.51 -77.93 25.33
N LEU A 38 -0.60 -77.49 24.48
CA LEU A 38 -0.79 -76.36 23.55
C LEU A 38 -1.23 -76.81 22.15
N LYS A 39 -1.36 -78.11 21.91
CA LYS A 39 -1.64 -78.66 20.56
C LYS A 39 -2.97 -78.18 20.00
N GLU A 40 -4.04 -78.24 20.79
CA GLU A 40 -5.39 -77.82 20.34
C GLU A 40 -5.45 -76.31 20.03
N ASP A 41 -4.74 -75.53 20.83
CA ASP A 41 -4.67 -74.08 20.60
C ASP A 41 -3.85 -73.74 19.36
N LEU A 42 -2.74 -74.44 19.10
CA LEU A 42 -1.91 -74.28 17.92
C LEU A 42 -2.65 -74.73 16.64
N GLU A 43 -3.33 -75.93 16.66
CA GLU A 43 -4.13 -76.38 15.54
C GLU A 43 -5.24 -75.38 15.16
N ARG A 44 -5.91 -74.80 16.16
CA ARG A 44 -6.93 -73.79 15.95
C ARG A 44 -6.37 -72.52 15.31
N GLN A 45 -5.16 -72.11 15.70
CA GLN A 45 -4.55 -70.92 15.12
C GLN A 45 -4.02 -71.16 13.69
N ILE A 46 -3.49 -72.34 13.42
CA ILE A 46 -3.08 -72.76 12.07
C ILE A 46 -4.30 -72.82 11.12
N GLU A 47 -5.41 -73.35 11.57
CA GLU A 47 -6.67 -73.38 10.77
C GLU A 47 -7.19 -71.94 10.48
N ALA A 48 -7.15 -71.09 11.48
CA ALA A 48 -7.52 -69.67 11.27
C ALA A 48 -6.62 -68.96 10.24
N LEU A 49 -5.30 -69.21 10.27
CA LEU A 49 -4.36 -68.68 9.30
C LEU A 49 -4.56 -69.26 7.90
N LYS A 50 -4.81 -70.58 7.79
CA LYS A 50 -5.17 -71.22 6.51
C LYS A 50 -6.43 -70.62 5.91
N ALA A 51 -7.49 -70.45 6.72
CA ALA A 51 -8.74 -69.82 6.30
C ALA A 51 -8.53 -68.34 5.84
N MET A 52 -7.66 -67.62 6.50
CA MET A 52 -7.33 -66.22 6.18
C MET A 52 -6.53 -66.10 4.88
N ASN A 53 -5.53 -66.96 4.63
CA ASN A 53 -4.80 -67.04 3.37
C ASN A 53 -5.72 -67.42 2.20
N GLN A 54 -6.69 -68.31 2.42
CA GLN A 54 -7.70 -68.68 1.44
C GLN A 54 -8.66 -67.52 1.11
N ARG A 55 -8.97 -66.68 2.10
CA ARG A 55 -9.76 -65.42 1.90
C ARG A 55 -9.01 -64.37 1.12
N LEU A 56 -7.68 -64.24 1.30
CA LEU A 56 -6.83 -63.36 0.49
C LEU A 56 -6.82 -63.75 -0.98
N GLN A 57 -6.63 -65.06 -1.26
CA GLN A 57 -6.68 -65.61 -2.62
C GLN A 57 -8.05 -65.39 -3.26
N ASN A 58 -9.13 -65.57 -2.52
CA ASN A 58 -10.48 -65.33 -3.00
C ASN A 58 -10.79 -63.84 -3.18
N SER A 59 -10.17 -62.88 -2.43
CA SER A 59 -10.37 -61.45 -2.60
C SER A 59 -9.72 -60.89 -3.85
N GLU A 60 -8.57 -61.41 -4.27
CA GLU A 60 -7.94 -61.10 -5.56
C GLU A 60 -8.73 -61.69 -6.74
N GLU A 61 -9.29 -62.88 -6.60
CA GLU A 61 -10.18 -63.50 -7.61
C GLU A 61 -11.48 -62.74 -7.78
N THR A 62 -12.04 -62.17 -6.72
CA THR A 62 -13.33 -61.40 -6.82
C THR A 62 -13.15 -60.14 -7.63
N THR A 63 -12.00 -59.55 -7.70
CA THR A 63 -11.69 -58.38 -8.56
C THR A 63 -11.50 -58.77 -10.03
N GLN A 64 -11.14 -60.02 -10.32
CA GLN A 64 -10.91 -60.51 -11.68
C GLN A 64 -12.10 -61.38 -12.21
N CYS A 65 -13.05 -61.77 -11.37
CA CYS A 65 -14.03 -62.82 -11.71
C CYS A 65 -15.41 -62.25 -12.15
N ARG A 66 -15.43 -61.25 -13.04
CA ARG A 66 -16.65 -61.00 -13.85
C ARG A 66 -16.65 -61.72 -15.21
N THR A 67 -15.66 -62.56 -15.50
CA THR A 67 -15.51 -63.22 -16.84
C THR A 67 -15.13 -64.69 -16.83
N LYS A 68 -15.23 -65.45 -15.73
CA LYS A 68 -15.05 -66.90 -15.80
C LYS A 68 -16.24 -67.64 -15.17
N ALA A 69 -17.07 -68.19 -16.04
CA ALA A 69 -18.03 -69.25 -15.71
C ALA A 69 -17.25 -70.51 -15.29
N GLY A 70 -17.44 -70.98 -14.03
CA GLY A 70 -16.87 -72.24 -13.66
C GLY A 70 -16.73 -72.64 -12.19
N THR A 71 -17.19 -71.87 -11.21
CA THR A 71 -17.34 -72.36 -9.85
C THR A 71 -18.69 -73.07 -9.68
N PRO A 72 -18.76 -74.21 -8.99
CA PRO A 72 -20.03 -74.82 -8.75
C PRO A 72 -20.93 -73.89 -7.95
N ARG A 73 -22.00 -73.40 -8.56
CA ARG A 73 -23.03 -72.69 -7.84
C ARG A 73 -23.68 -73.72 -6.89
N GLU A 74 -23.57 -73.56 -5.57
CA GLU A 74 -24.40 -74.24 -4.59
C GLU A 74 -25.83 -73.67 -4.73
N GLU A 75 -26.55 -74.10 -5.75
CA GLU A 75 -28.00 -73.86 -5.81
C GLU A 75 -28.60 -74.66 -4.68
N PRO A 76 -29.53 -74.06 -3.88
CA PRO A 76 -30.35 -74.83 -2.98
C PRO A 76 -31.26 -75.68 -3.85
N GLU A 77 -30.86 -76.93 -4.08
CA GLU A 77 -31.52 -77.93 -5.01
C GLU A 77 -32.99 -78.09 -4.74
N TYR A 78 -33.49 -77.70 -3.56
CA TYR A 78 -34.90 -77.84 -3.18
C TYR A 78 -35.36 -76.72 -2.20
N PHE A 79 -35.26 -75.45 -2.60
CA PHE A 79 -35.98 -74.44 -1.85
C PHE A 79 -37.37 -74.24 -2.40
N THR A 80 -38.34 -74.97 -1.81
CA THR A 80 -39.78 -74.80 -2.08
C THR A 80 -40.38 -74.06 -0.91
N SER A 81 -40.64 -72.81 -1.06
CA SER A 81 -41.34 -71.97 -0.09
C SER A 81 -42.60 -71.47 -0.73
N SER A 82 -43.72 -71.53 -0.03
CA SER A 82 -45.00 -70.94 -0.47
C SER A 82 -44.98 -69.42 -0.40
N ARG A 83 -43.89 -68.81 0.16
CA ARG A 83 -43.76 -67.38 0.37
C ARG A 83 -42.78 -66.76 -0.55
N PHE A 84 -41.62 -67.41 -0.85
CA PHE A 84 -40.57 -66.86 -1.63
C PHE A 84 -40.48 -67.54 -3.00
N GLY A 85 -40.57 -66.77 -4.07
CA GLY A 85 -40.43 -67.23 -5.43
C GLY A 85 -39.03 -67.69 -5.79
N GLU A 86 -38.76 -67.85 -7.10
CA GLU A 86 -37.46 -68.31 -7.63
C GLU A 86 -36.25 -67.55 -7.03
N LEU A 87 -35.29 -68.29 -6.52
CA LEU A 87 -34.03 -67.76 -6.00
C LEU A 87 -33.09 -67.43 -7.13
N ARG A 88 -32.59 -66.19 -7.17
CA ARG A 88 -31.54 -65.72 -8.10
C ARG A 88 -30.27 -65.37 -7.32
N TRP A 89 -29.19 -66.04 -7.65
CA TRP A 89 -27.92 -65.86 -7.00
C TRP A 89 -27.46 -64.41 -7.10
N LEU A 90 -26.95 -63.83 -6.02
CA LEU A 90 -26.39 -62.50 -5.97
C LEU A 90 -24.91 -62.52 -5.60
N ALA A 91 -24.54 -63.12 -4.49
CA ALA A 91 -23.22 -63.09 -3.92
C ALA A 91 -22.95 -64.28 -3.01
N GLN A 92 -21.71 -64.52 -2.63
CA GLN A 92 -21.27 -65.49 -1.67
C GLN A 92 -20.32 -64.89 -0.68
N GLY A 93 -20.47 -65.13 0.61
CA GLY A 93 -19.57 -64.73 1.69
C GLY A 93 -19.02 -65.94 2.47
N GLY A 94 -18.22 -65.66 3.52
CA GLY A 94 -17.60 -66.77 4.30
C GLY A 94 -18.56 -67.67 5.03
N LEU A 95 -19.71 -67.15 5.51
CA LEU A 95 -20.70 -67.94 6.25
C LEU A 95 -21.88 -68.37 5.40
N GLY A 96 -22.10 -67.81 4.22
CA GLY A 96 -23.26 -68.13 3.46
C GLY A 96 -23.40 -67.53 2.08
N ALA A 97 -24.36 -68.04 1.31
CA ALA A 97 -24.73 -67.61 -0.02
C ALA A 97 -25.98 -66.69 0.01
N VAL A 98 -25.96 -65.66 -0.85
CA VAL A 98 -26.95 -64.57 -0.87
C VAL A 98 -27.74 -64.67 -2.19
N TYR A 99 -29.07 -64.71 -2.07
CA TYR A 99 -30.01 -64.86 -3.19
C TYR A 99 -31.08 -63.76 -3.16
N ARG A 100 -31.44 -63.24 -4.31
CA ARG A 100 -32.61 -62.40 -4.51
C ARG A 100 -33.85 -63.29 -4.77
N ALA A 101 -34.96 -62.95 -4.15
CA ALA A 101 -36.21 -63.57 -4.36
C ALA A 101 -37.37 -62.57 -4.32
N GLN A 102 -38.54 -63.01 -4.84
CA GLN A 102 -39.82 -62.32 -4.67
C GLN A 102 -40.49 -62.81 -3.40
N ASP A 103 -40.87 -61.93 -2.48
CA ASP A 103 -41.81 -62.26 -1.39
C ASP A 103 -43.24 -62.21 -1.97
N ASP A 104 -43.78 -63.32 -2.33
CA ASP A 104 -45.07 -63.39 -3.02
C ASP A 104 -46.29 -63.02 -2.13
N MET A 105 -46.10 -63.04 -0.81
CA MET A 105 -47.14 -62.59 0.13
C MET A 105 -47.21 -61.05 0.24
N LEU A 106 -46.10 -60.38 0.12
CA LEU A 106 -46.00 -58.93 0.28
C LEU A 106 -45.67 -58.21 -1.05
N HIS A 107 -45.57 -58.98 -2.15
CA HIS A 107 -45.26 -58.49 -3.51
C HIS A 107 -44.04 -57.58 -3.61
N ARG A 108 -43.00 -57.97 -2.88
CA ARG A 108 -41.73 -57.19 -2.84
C ARG A 108 -40.51 -58.07 -3.09
N GLU A 109 -39.44 -57.45 -3.60
CA GLU A 109 -38.17 -58.13 -3.73
C GLU A 109 -37.44 -58.13 -2.36
N VAL A 110 -36.86 -59.29 -2.04
CA VAL A 110 -36.08 -59.50 -0.81
C VAL A 110 -34.78 -60.21 -1.12
N VAL A 111 -33.88 -60.20 -0.15
CA VAL A 111 -32.66 -61.00 -0.20
C VAL A 111 -32.72 -62.06 0.90
N LEU A 112 -32.37 -63.25 0.51
CA LEU A 112 -32.20 -64.37 1.44
C LEU A 112 -30.74 -64.71 1.53
N LYS A 113 -30.17 -64.73 2.74
CA LYS A 113 -28.81 -65.23 2.99
C LYS A 113 -28.94 -66.57 3.65
N PHE A 114 -28.38 -67.61 3.02
CA PHE A 114 -28.38 -68.98 3.51
C PHE A 114 -27.02 -69.32 4.07
N ILE A 115 -26.95 -70.07 5.20
CA ILE A 115 -25.71 -70.64 5.68
C ILE A 115 -25.18 -71.66 4.65
N HIS A 116 -23.84 -71.71 4.45
CA HIS A 116 -23.29 -72.75 3.55
C HIS A 116 -23.53 -74.14 4.00
N ARG A 117 -23.77 -75.04 3.05
CA ARG A 117 -24.10 -76.44 3.32
C ARG A 117 -23.01 -77.12 4.12
N HIS A 118 -21.75 -76.94 3.80
CA HIS A 118 -20.60 -77.58 4.43
C HIS A 118 -20.38 -77.20 5.90
N ILE A 119 -20.95 -76.06 6.36
CA ILE A 119 -20.83 -75.58 7.75
C ILE A 119 -22.19 -75.59 8.47
N SER A 120 -23.32 -75.99 7.78
CA SER A 120 -24.66 -75.94 8.30
C SER A 120 -24.93 -76.88 9.44
N GLU A 121 -24.15 -77.96 9.57
CA GLU A 121 -24.27 -78.96 10.65
C GLU A 121 -23.52 -78.55 11.92
N SER A 122 -22.58 -77.56 11.84
CA SER A 122 -21.84 -77.05 12.99
C SER A 122 -22.73 -76.05 13.79
N GLU A 123 -23.05 -76.36 15.03
CA GLU A 123 -23.83 -75.53 15.90
C GLU A 123 -23.13 -74.23 16.19
N GLU A 124 -21.78 -74.20 16.19
CA GLU A 124 -21.00 -73.05 16.33
C GLU A 124 -21.23 -72.06 15.15
N HIS A 125 -21.15 -72.55 13.92
CA HIS A 125 -21.36 -71.66 12.75
C HIS A 125 -22.87 -71.27 12.67
N ARG A 126 -23.81 -72.11 13.09
CA ARG A 126 -25.22 -71.74 13.20
C ARG A 126 -25.47 -70.65 14.22
N SER A 127 -24.77 -70.71 15.37
CA SER A 127 -24.90 -69.64 16.39
C SER A 127 -24.32 -68.31 15.90
N VAL A 128 -23.20 -68.32 15.23
CA VAL A 128 -22.60 -67.12 14.62
C VAL A 128 -23.56 -66.52 13.56
N PHE A 129 -24.13 -67.34 12.71
CA PHE A 129 -25.11 -66.95 11.68
C PHE A 129 -26.39 -66.35 12.28
N ARG A 130 -26.97 -67.00 13.34
CA ARG A 130 -28.10 -66.45 14.07
C ARG A 130 -27.78 -65.13 14.76
N ARG A 131 -26.60 -65.03 15.37
CA ARG A 131 -26.11 -63.78 16.00
C ARG A 131 -26.03 -62.66 14.99
N GLU A 132 -25.50 -62.89 13.79
CA GLU A 132 -25.46 -61.90 12.71
C GLU A 132 -26.86 -61.35 12.41
N ALA A 133 -27.84 -62.23 12.22
CA ALA A 133 -29.24 -61.86 11.96
C ALA A 133 -29.85 -61.08 13.14
N GLU A 134 -29.60 -61.56 14.38
CA GLU A 134 -30.09 -60.91 15.62
C GLU A 134 -29.49 -59.49 15.79
N VAL A 135 -28.19 -59.34 15.73
CA VAL A 135 -27.53 -58.03 15.87
C VAL A 135 -28.01 -57.07 14.79
N THR A 136 -28.05 -57.53 13.53
CA THR A 136 -28.50 -56.68 12.41
C THR A 136 -29.97 -56.25 12.58
N SER A 137 -30.86 -57.17 13.06
CA SER A 137 -32.28 -56.86 13.26
C SER A 137 -32.57 -55.91 14.41
N ARG A 138 -31.69 -55.88 15.43
CA ARG A 138 -31.82 -55.02 16.64
C ARG A 138 -31.19 -53.66 16.45
N LEU A 139 -30.38 -53.47 15.40
CA LEU A 139 -29.82 -52.15 15.03
C LEU A 139 -30.83 -51.37 14.16
N ASP A 140 -31.70 -50.63 14.80
CA ASP A 140 -32.74 -49.83 14.13
C ASP A 140 -32.14 -48.45 13.72
N HIS A 141 -31.55 -48.40 12.53
CA HIS A 141 -30.95 -47.21 11.98
C HIS A 141 -31.08 -47.22 10.43
N PRO A 142 -31.37 -46.08 9.79
CA PRO A 142 -31.54 -46.00 8.32
C PRO A 142 -30.29 -46.44 7.53
N GLY A 143 -29.12 -46.43 8.13
CA GLY A 143 -27.86 -46.93 7.54
C GLY A 143 -27.57 -48.40 7.79
N VAL A 144 -28.45 -49.16 8.45
CA VAL A 144 -28.36 -50.62 8.64
C VAL A 144 -29.42 -51.30 7.79
N VAL A 145 -29.05 -52.41 7.16
CA VAL A 145 -30.01 -53.18 6.35
C VAL A 145 -31.11 -53.83 7.22
N PRO A 146 -32.39 -53.57 6.96
CA PRO A 146 -33.47 -54.19 7.74
C PRO A 146 -33.54 -55.70 7.50
N VAL A 147 -33.49 -56.47 8.58
CA VAL A 147 -33.77 -57.93 8.57
C VAL A 147 -35.27 -58.15 8.87
N TYR A 148 -35.89 -58.85 8.02
CA TYR A 148 -37.34 -59.12 8.09
C TYR A 148 -37.73 -60.39 8.85
N GLY A 149 -36.81 -61.35 8.99
CA GLY A 149 -37.02 -62.53 9.73
C GLY A 149 -35.96 -63.60 9.50
N LEU A 150 -35.98 -64.62 10.36
CA LEU A 150 -35.11 -65.78 10.33
C LEU A 150 -36.00 -67.00 10.01
N GLY A 151 -35.48 -67.91 9.20
CA GLY A 151 -36.17 -69.14 8.82
C GLY A 151 -35.26 -70.34 8.69
N GLU A 152 -35.83 -71.51 8.50
CA GLU A 152 -35.14 -72.77 8.22
C GLU A 152 -35.68 -73.38 6.96
N SER A 153 -34.82 -73.83 6.10
CA SER A 153 -35.19 -74.52 4.82
C SER A 153 -35.47 -75.96 5.06
N PHE A 154 -36.12 -76.63 4.12
CA PHE A 154 -36.42 -78.07 4.19
C PHE A 154 -35.18 -78.98 4.31
N ASP A 155 -34.04 -78.50 3.84
CA ASP A 155 -32.75 -79.20 3.97
C ASP A 155 -32.02 -78.87 5.32
N GLY A 156 -32.73 -78.21 6.28
CA GLY A 156 -32.22 -77.91 7.61
C GLY A 156 -31.25 -76.69 7.66
N ARG A 157 -31.02 -76.03 6.54
CA ARG A 157 -30.20 -74.83 6.54
C ARG A 157 -30.96 -73.60 7.05
N ILE A 158 -30.38 -72.87 7.95
CA ILE A 158 -30.97 -71.63 8.39
C ILE A 158 -30.70 -70.52 7.35
N PHE A 159 -31.63 -69.63 7.21
CA PHE A 159 -31.54 -68.43 6.39
C PHE A 159 -32.22 -67.27 7.08
N TYR A 160 -31.79 -66.05 6.74
CA TYR A 160 -32.53 -64.84 7.12
C TYR A 160 -32.88 -63.99 5.90
N VAL A 161 -34.01 -63.28 6.02
CA VAL A 161 -34.60 -62.47 4.97
C VAL A 161 -34.31 -61.02 5.29
N MET A 162 -33.75 -60.25 4.33
CA MET A 162 -33.44 -58.83 4.48
C MET A 162 -33.91 -58.04 3.26
N ARG A 163 -33.90 -56.72 3.41
CA ARG A 163 -34.25 -55.79 2.33
C ARG A 163 -33.30 -55.94 1.13
N TYR A 164 -33.92 -56.05 -0.07
CA TYR A 164 -33.13 -55.93 -1.31
C TYR A 164 -32.75 -54.48 -1.58
N ILE A 165 -31.47 -54.22 -1.78
CA ILE A 165 -30.91 -52.91 -2.08
C ILE A 165 -30.57 -52.88 -3.57
N GLN A 166 -31.31 -52.05 -4.35
CA GLN A 166 -30.97 -51.81 -5.75
C GLN A 166 -29.85 -50.77 -5.81
N GLY A 167 -28.63 -51.22 -6.12
CA GLY A 167 -27.48 -50.29 -6.17
C GLY A 167 -26.18 -51.02 -6.47
N GLU A 168 -25.12 -50.45 -6.04
CA GLU A 168 -23.75 -50.97 -6.17
C GLU A 168 -23.04 -50.91 -4.83
N THR A 169 -21.95 -51.64 -4.69
CA THR A 169 -21.08 -51.51 -3.53
C THR A 169 -20.24 -50.20 -3.59
N LEU A 170 -19.82 -49.69 -2.44
CA LEU A 170 -18.86 -48.58 -2.40
C LEU A 170 -17.57 -48.93 -3.14
N ASP A 171 -17.14 -50.19 -3.14
CA ASP A 171 -15.98 -50.68 -3.88
C ASP A 171 -16.10 -50.47 -5.39
N GLU A 172 -17.29 -50.86 -5.97
CA GLU A 172 -17.59 -50.61 -7.39
C GLU A 172 -17.64 -49.11 -7.72
N ALA A 173 -18.20 -48.29 -6.83
CA ALA A 173 -18.26 -46.86 -7.00
C ALA A 173 -16.85 -46.21 -6.96
N ILE A 174 -15.97 -46.70 -6.05
CA ILE A 174 -14.56 -46.26 -5.98
C ILE A 174 -13.82 -46.65 -7.26
N ALA A 175 -13.98 -47.92 -7.71
CA ALA A 175 -13.34 -48.39 -8.95
C ALA A 175 -13.73 -47.49 -10.14
N ARG A 176 -15.00 -47.11 -10.25
CA ARG A 176 -15.50 -46.21 -11.30
C ARG A 176 -14.93 -44.78 -11.15
N LEU A 177 -14.77 -44.25 -9.93
CA LEU A 177 -14.16 -42.94 -9.69
C LEU A 177 -12.72 -42.91 -10.21
N HIS A 178 -11.94 -43.95 -10.01
CA HIS A 178 -10.52 -44.03 -10.35
C HIS A 178 -10.23 -44.57 -11.76
N GLN A 179 -11.20 -45.14 -12.49
CA GLN A 179 -11.05 -45.59 -13.88
C GLN A 179 -10.75 -44.45 -14.86
N GLY A 180 -11.08 -43.20 -14.51
CA GLY A 180 -10.94 -41.99 -15.36
C GLY A 180 -9.51 -41.49 -15.57
N GLY A 181 -8.48 -42.08 -14.98
CA GLY A 181 -7.07 -41.69 -15.14
C GLY A 181 -6.82 -40.25 -14.77
N SER A 182 -6.36 -39.42 -15.73
CA SER A 182 -6.03 -37.99 -15.49
C SER A 182 -7.22 -37.09 -15.19
N ASN A 183 -8.46 -37.53 -15.42
CA ASN A 183 -9.69 -36.79 -15.18
C ASN A 183 -10.36 -37.19 -13.85
N PHE A 184 -9.60 -37.04 -12.74
CA PHE A 184 -10.17 -37.24 -11.40
C PHE A 184 -11.32 -36.29 -11.12
N ASN A 185 -12.54 -36.82 -10.94
CA ASN A 185 -13.75 -36.03 -10.77
C ASN A 185 -13.97 -35.65 -9.30
N GLN A 186 -13.61 -34.41 -8.95
CA GLN A 186 -13.75 -33.84 -7.60
C GLN A 186 -15.21 -33.89 -7.09
N SER A 187 -16.21 -33.69 -7.95
CA SER A 187 -17.63 -33.73 -7.56
C SER A 187 -18.08 -35.15 -7.18
N GLN A 188 -17.59 -36.16 -7.90
CA GLN A 188 -17.87 -37.56 -7.56
C GLN A 188 -17.18 -37.97 -6.26
N LEU A 189 -15.93 -37.51 -6.02
CA LEU A 189 -15.25 -37.68 -4.74
C LEU A 189 -16.08 -37.08 -3.59
N HIS A 190 -16.54 -35.84 -3.72
CA HIS A 190 -17.37 -35.18 -2.69
C HIS A 190 -18.63 -35.93 -2.42
N LYS A 191 -19.29 -36.50 -3.47
CA LYS A 191 -20.46 -37.34 -3.31
C LYS A 191 -20.16 -38.61 -2.49
N LEU A 192 -19.05 -39.31 -2.82
CA LEU A 192 -18.65 -40.50 -2.08
C LEU A 192 -18.26 -40.18 -0.64
N LEU A 193 -17.59 -39.05 -0.39
CA LEU A 193 -17.30 -38.60 0.97
C LEU A 193 -18.58 -38.30 1.77
N GLY A 194 -19.60 -37.70 1.15
CA GLY A 194 -20.91 -37.48 1.78
C GLY A 194 -21.62 -38.79 2.15
N GLN A 195 -21.54 -39.81 1.27
CA GLN A 195 -22.04 -41.14 1.56
C GLN A 195 -21.23 -41.83 2.67
N PHE A 196 -19.92 -41.64 2.67
CA PHE A 196 -19.05 -42.16 3.72
C PHE A 196 -19.30 -41.55 5.09
N VAL A 197 -19.69 -40.27 5.15
CA VAL A 197 -20.19 -39.64 6.40
C VAL A 197 -21.37 -40.41 6.96
N THR A 198 -22.29 -40.83 6.12
CA THR A 198 -23.44 -41.66 6.55
C THR A 198 -22.96 -42.99 7.14
N VAL A 199 -21.96 -43.63 6.55
CA VAL A 199 -21.32 -44.84 7.12
C VAL A 199 -20.79 -44.57 8.52
N CYS A 200 -19.97 -43.49 8.68
CA CYS A 200 -19.42 -43.12 9.97
C CYS A 200 -20.53 -42.89 11.04
N LYS A 201 -21.61 -42.22 10.67
CA LYS A 201 -22.79 -42.02 11.56
C LYS A 201 -23.45 -43.32 11.92
N THR A 202 -23.59 -44.27 10.98
CA THR A 202 -24.16 -45.61 11.22
C THR A 202 -23.29 -46.40 12.21
N ILE A 203 -21.96 -46.36 12.05
CA ILE A 203 -21.03 -47.01 12.98
C ILE A 203 -21.07 -46.35 14.35
N ALA A 204 -21.13 -45.00 14.40
CA ALA A 204 -21.27 -44.27 15.68
C ALA A 204 -22.56 -44.70 16.42
N TYR A 205 -23.68 -44.89 15.72
CA TYR A 205 -24.89 -45.42 16.31
C TYR A 205 -24.67 -46.83 16.88
N ALA A 206 -24.02 -47.74 16.10
CA ALA A 206 -23.75 -49.11 16.59
C ALA A 206 -22.84 -49.07 17.85
N HIS A 207 -21.84 -48.21 17.88
CA HIS A 207 -20.97 -48.00 19.04
C HIS A 207 -21.78 -47.50 20.27
N ASN A 208 -22.72 -46.57 20.05
CA ASN A 208 -23.64 -46.14 21.12
C ASN A 208 -24.51 -47.26 21.62
N ARG A 209 -24.83 -48.27 20.81
CA ARG A 209 -25.56 -49.48 21.18
C ARG A 209 -24.65 -50.56 21.82
N GLY A 210 -23.34 -50.28 21.94
CA GLY A 210 -22.36 -51.20 22.52
C GLY A 210 -21.88 -52.30 21.57
N ILE A 211 -21.99 -52.11 20.27
CA ILE A 211 -21.60 -53.07 19.22
C ILE A 211 -20.45 -52.47 18.37
N ILE A 212 -19.40 -53.24 18.15
CA ILE A 212 -18.34 -52.99 17.14
C ILE A 212 -18.54 -53.92 15.95
N HIS A 213 -18.28 -53.39 14.73
CA HIS A 213 -18.52 -54.09 13.47
C HIS A 213 -17.42 -55.09 13.09
N ARG A 214 -16.14 -54.66 13.23
CA ARG A 214 -14.91 -55.43 12.98
C ARG A 214 -14.58 -55.81 11.52
N ASP A 215 -15.46 -55.59 10.56
CA ASP A 215 -15.21 -55.86 9.13
C ASP A 215 -15.71 -54.71 8.24
N ILE A 216 -15.37 -53.48 8.60
CA ILE A 216 -15.70 -52.30 7.81
C ILE A 216 -14.76 -52.20 6.61
N LYS A 217 -15.34 -52.29 5.41
CA LYS A 217 -14.66 -52.25 4.13
C LYS A 217 -15.61 -51.79 3.02
N PRO A 218 -15.08 -51.29 1.88
CA PRO A 218 -15.92 -50.80 0.80
C PRO A 218 -16.93 -51.81 0.25
N SER A 219 -16.62 -53.13 0.24
CA SER A 219 -17.54 -54.16 -0.22
C SER A 219 -18.73 -54.41 0.73
N ASN A 220 -18.59 -54.03 2.01
CA ASN A 220 -19.66 -54.15 3.02
C ASN A 220 -20.50 -52.88 3.14
N ILE A 221 -20.40 -51.95 2.20
CA ILE A 221 -21.17 -50.72 2.14
C ILE A 221 -21.93 -50.68 0.82
N MET A 222 -23.25 -50.67 0.90
CA MET A 222 -24.15 -50.61 -0.26
C MET A 222 -24.62 -49.18 -0.50
N LEU A 223 -24.50 -48.73 -1.76
CA LEU A 223 -24.99 -47.45 -2.24
C LEU A 223 -26.25 -47.68 -3.08
N GLY A 224 -27.40 -47.33 -2.55
CA GLY A 224 -28.68 -47.50 -3.22
C GLY A 224 -28.91 -46.47 -4.33
N LYS A 225 -29.78 -46.84 -5.28
CA LYS A 225 -30.10 -46.03 -6.47
C LYS A 225 -30.66 -44.63 -6.12
N TYR A 226 -31.33 -44.53 -4.98
CA TYR A 226 -31.99 -43.30 -4.53
C TYR A 226 -31.16 -42.54 -3.46
N GLY A 227 -29.91 -42.91 -3.28
CA GLY A 227 -28.97 -42.20 -2.38
C GLY A 227 -28.85 -42.84 -0.99
N GLU A 228 -29.48 -43.97 -0.77
CA GLU A 228 -29.32 -44.73 0.47
C GLU A 228 -27.87 -45.22 0.60
N THR A 229 -27.36 -45.20 1.83
CA THR A 229 -26.04 -45.76 2.17
C THR A 229 -26.20 -46.68 3.34
N LEU A 230 -25.99 -47.99 3.13
CA LEU A 230 -26.23 -49.01 4.14
C LEU A 230 -25.00 -49.82 4.40
N VAL A 231 -24.73 -50.08 5.68
CA VAL A 231 -23.70 -51.02 6.14
C VAL A 231 -24.32 -52.39 6.24
N VAL A 232 -23.67 -53.38 5.62
CA VAL A 232 -24.11 -54.78 5.57
C VAL A 232 -23.03 -55.66 6.19
N ASP A 233 -23.43 -56.96 6.44
CA ASP A 233 -22.51 -58.01 6.92
C ASP A 233 -21.98 -57.77 8.35
N TRP A 234 -22.87 -57.84 9.34
CA TRP A 234 -22.57 -57.75 10.77
C TRP A 234 -22.11 -59.08 11.39
N GLY A 235 -21.65 -60.03 10.56
CA GLY A 235 -21.26 -61.38 11.00
C GLY A 235 -20.10 -61.45 11.98
N LEU A 236 -19.25 -60.44 11.98
CA LEU A 236 -18.14 -60.33 12.93
C LEU A 236 -18.42 -59.34 14.07
N ALA A 237 -19.63 -58.80 14.15
CA ALA A 237 -19.98 -57.83 15.17
C ALA A 237 -19.92 -58.42 16.59
N GLN A 238 -19.35 -57.63 17.50
CA GLN A 238 -19.09 -58.04 18.88
C GLN A 238 -19.55 -56.96 19.88
N PRO A 239 -20.21 -57.38 20.99
CA PRO A 239 -20.46 -56.46 22.09
C PRO A 239 -19.15 -56.07 22.77
N PHE A 240 -19.05 -54.80 23.22
CA PHE A 240 -17.91 -54.32 24.02
C PHE A 240 -18.39 -53.66 25.31
N GLY A 241 -17.51 -53.68 26.35
CA GLY A 241 -17.80 -52.98 27.61
C GLY A 241 -17.96 -51.50 27.40
N ARG A 242 -19.08 -50.95 27.82
CA ARG A 242 -19.41 -49.53 27.61
C ARG A 242 -18.70 -48.67 28.64
N ASP A 243 -17.82 -47.78 28.20
CA ASP A 243 -17.40 -46.62 29.00
C ASP A 243 -18.53 -45.56 29.05
N GLU A 244 -18.61 -44.76 30.12
CA GLU A 244 -19.61 -43.70 30.27
C GLU A 244 -19.62 -42.70 29.12
N GLN A 245 -18.48 -42.52 28.41
CA GLN A 245 -18.32 -41.64 27.27
C GLN A 245 -19.24 -41.98 26.07
N PHE A 246 -19.67 -43.25 25.95
CA PHE A 246 -20.51 -43.72 24.86
C PHE A 246 -22.00 -43.79 25.25
N ARG A 247 -22.38 -43.35 26.46
CA ARG A 247 -23.78 -43.24 26.89
C ARG A 247 -24.39 -41.94 26.41
N GLN A 248 -24.96 -41.95 25.23
CA GLN A 248 -25.98 -40.94 24.91
C GLN A 248 -27.31 -41.34 25.58
N THR A 249 -27.98 -40.36 26.18
CA THR A 249 -29.19 -40.52 26.99
C THR A 249 -30.27 -41.30 26.24
N GLY A 250 -30.63 -42.46 26.75
CA GLY A 250 -31.83 -43.18 26.40
C GLY A 250 -31.70 -44.45 25.56
N GLU A 251 -30.52 -44.84 25.10
CA GLU A 251 -30.35 -46.07 24.31
C GLU A 251 -29.81 -47.22 25.17
N GLU A 252 -30.50 -48.37 25.14
CA GLU A 252 -30.11 -49.60 25.84
C GLU A 252 -28.95 -50.31 25.13
N THR A 253 -28.00 -50.90 25.88
CA THR A 253 -26.94 -51.76 25.34
C THR A 253 -27.54 -53.04 24.78
N LEU A 254 -27.18 -53.38 23.56
CA LEU A 254 -27.56 -54.63 22.93
C LEU A 254 -26.68 -55.77 23.45
N MET A 255 -27.24 -56.62 24.31
CA MET A 255 -26.62 -57.89 24.68
C MET A 255 -27.23 -58.98 23.84
N PRO A 256 -26.48 -59.73 22.98
CA PRO A 256 -26.99 -60.88 22.29
C PRO A 256 -27.42 -61.98 23.28
N SER A 257 -28.39 -62.83 22.87
CA SER A 257 -29.04 -63.80 23.71
C SER A 257 -28.09 -64.87 24.27
N ASP A 258 -26.97 -65.16 23.61
CA ASP A 258 -25.98 -66.17 23.99
C ASP A 258 -24.65 -65.53 24.52
N SER A 259 -24.76 -64.66 25.51
CA SER A 259 -23.57 -63.94 26.07
C SER A 259 -22.65 -64.81 26.95
N ASP A 260 -22.96 -66.05 27.24
CA ASP A 260 -22.23 -66.92 28.16
C ASP A 260 -21.01 -67.63 27.55
N SER A 261 -20.78 -67.55 26.23
CA SER A 261 -19.63 -68.19 25.55
C SER A 261 -18.61 -67.17 25.01
N SER A 262 -18.33 -66.12 25.76
CA SER A 262 -17.43 -65.03 25.38
C SER A 262 -15.93 -65.33 25.54
N GLN A 263 -15.51 -66.58 25.56
CA GLN A 263 -14.11 -66.96 25.50
C GLN A 263 -13.77 -67.60 24.12
N GLY A 264 -13.32 -66.74 23.20
CA GLY A 264 -12.38 -67.14 22.18
C GLY A 264 -12.89 -67.99 21.03
N SER A 265 -13.94 -67.57 20.30
CA SER A 265 -14.03 -67.98 18.90
C SER A 265 -13.10 -67.10 18.07
N ASP A 266 -11.91 -67.63 17.82
CA ASP A 266 -10.89 -67.03 16.91
C ASP A 266 -11.33 -67.12 15.43
N HIS A 267 -12.67 -67.19 15.21
CA HIS A 267 -13.31 -67.36 13.92
C HIS A 267 -13.54 -65.98 13.29
N GLY A 268 -12.55 -65.54 12.55
CA GLY A 268 -12.75 -64.45 11.61
C GLY A 268 -12.04 -63.14 11.96
N ALA A 269 -10.71 -63.15 11.83
CA ALA A 269 -10.09 -61.89 11.52
C ALA A 269 -10.66 -61.35 10.24
N GLY A 270 -11.20 -60.11 10.26
CA GLY A 270 -11.83 -59.44 9.10
C GLY A 270 -10.90 -59.40 7.86
N THR A 271 -11.27 -58.62 6.87
CA THR A 271 -10.47 -58.50 5.63
C THR A 271 -9.11 -57.86 5.95
N PRO A 272 -7.97 -58.58 5.75
CA PRO A 272 -6.67 -58.14 6.23
C PRO A 272 -6.26 -56.71 5.82
N ALA A 273 -6.61 -56.29 4.61
CA ALA A 273 -6.26 -54.99 4.05
C ALA A 273 -6.82 -53.78 4.82
N TYR A 274 -7.86 -53.98 5.69
CA TYR A 274 -8.52 -52.93 6.48
C TYR A 274 -8.42 -53.20 7.99
N MET A 275 -7.66 -54.21 8.39
CA MET A 275 -7.55 -54.63 9.78
C MET A 275 -6.72 -53.59 10.58
N SER A 276 -7.17 -53.35 11.82
CA SER A 276 -6.41 -52.48 12.74
C SER A 276 -5.23 -53.21 13.37
N PRO A 277 -4.17 -52.49 13.82
CA PRO A 277 -3.00 -53.04 14.47
C PRO A 277 -3.36 -53.94 15.67
N GLU A 278 -4.28 -53.52 16.53
CA GLU A 278 -4.67 -54.27 17.70
C GLU A 278 -5.40 -55.60 17.37
N VAL A 279 -6.09 -55.64 16.25
CA VAL A 279 -6.68 -56.92 15.74
C VAL A 279 -5.56 -57.80 15.17
N ALA A 280 -4.62 -57.22 14.44
CA ALA A 280 -3.47 -57.95 13.88
C ALA A 280 -2.53 -58.50 14.99
N GLU A 281 -2.44 -57.82 16.13
CA GLU A 281 -1.71 -58.25 17.33
C GLU A 281 -2.49 -59.27 18.18
N LYS A 282 -3.73 -59.57 17.83
CA LYS A 282 -4.65 -60.42 18.63
C LYS A 282 -4.89 -59.86 20.05
N ALA A 283 -5.08 -58.56 20.19
CA ALA A 283 -5.36 -57.91 21.46
C ALA A 283 -6.61 -58.50 22.10
N LEU A 284 -6.58 -58.75 23.40
CA LEU A 284 -7.66 -59.37 24.17
C LEU A 284 -8.91 -58.50 24.28
N VAL A 285 -8.77 -57.17 24.19
CA VAL A 285 -9.84 -56.20 24.32
C VAL A 285 -9.90 -55.29 23.10
N LEU A 286 -10.96 -55.40 22.34
CA LEU A 286 -11.21 -54.51 21.21
C LEU A 286 -12.13 -53.35 21.64
N SER A 287 -11.97 -52.22 21.01
CA SER A 287 -12.70 -51.01 21.29
C SER A 287 -13.26 -50.36 20.01
N PRO A 288 -14.13 -49.36 20.11
CA PRO A 288 -14.59 -48.59 18.93
C PRO A 288 -13.48 -48.05 18.07
N ALA A 289 -12.26 -47.83 18.60
CA ALA A 289 -11.09 -47.37 17.85
C ALA A 289 -10.67 -48.36 16.73
N THR A 290 -11.02 -49.67 16.86
CA THR A 290 -10.82 -50.66 15.84
C THR A 290 -11.60 -50.35 14.56
N ASP A 291 -12.89 -50.05 14.70
CA ASP A 291 -13.76 -49.65 13.57
C ASP A 291 -13.34 -48.29 12.98
N ILE A 292 -12.87 -47.36 13.81
CA ILE A 292 -12.37 -46.07 13.34
C ILE A 292 -11.14 -46.23 12.43
N TYR A 293 -10.24 -47.17 12.73
CA TYR A 293 -9.13 -47.52 11.87
C TYR A 293 -9.61 -48.09 10.52
N SER A 294 -10.54 -49.03 10.54
CA SER A 294 -11.12 -49.63 9.35
C SER A 294 -11.91 -48.63 8.49
N LEU A 295 -12.59 -47.64 9.13
CA LEU A 295 -13.14 -46.48 8.47
C LEU A 295 -12.04 -45.63 7.82
N GLY A 296 -10.90 -45.41 8.49
CA GLY A 296 -9.72 -44.77 7.93
C GLY A 296 -9.20 -45.51 6.70
N GLY A 297 -9.07 -46.83 6.75
CA GLY A 297 -8.68 -47.67 5.61
C GLY A 297 -9.67 -47.59 4.45
N THR A 298 -10.98 -47.57 4.76
CA THR A 298 -12.02 -47.35 3.75
C THR A 298 -11.91 -45.95 3.11
N LEU A 299 -11.69 -44.92 3.91
CA LEU A 299 -11.44 -43.56 3.42
C LEU A 299 -10.18 -43.51 2.55
N TYR A 300 -9.10 -44.18 2.97
CA TYR A 300 -7.88 -44.29 2.18
C TYR A 300 -8.18 -44.81 0.77
N LYS A 301 -8.96 -45.92 0.66
CA LYS A 301 -9.34 -46.47 -0.65
C LYS A 301 -10.24 -45.54 -1.46
N ILE A 302 -11.16 -44.80 -0.82
CA ILE A 302 -11.95 -43.75 -1.51
C ILE A 302 -11.02 -42.70 -2.12
N LEU A 303 -9.98 -42.31 -1.41
CA LEU A 303 -9.05 -41.25 -1.84
C LEU A 303 -8.05 -41.72 -2.91
N THR A 304 -7.58 -42.96 -2.84
CA THR A 304 -6.45 -43.46 -3.64
C THR A 304 -6.88 -44.47 -4.74
N GLY A 305 -8.01 -45.13 -4.59
CA GLY A 305 -8.46 -46.25 -5.44
C GLY A 305 -7.87 -47.62 -5.06
N VAL A 306 -6.89 -47.65 -4.12
CA VAL A 306 -6.24 -48.87 -3.69
C VAL A 306 -6.39 -49.06 -2.18
N ALA A 307 -6.29 -50.32 -1.72
CA ALA A 307 -6.28 -50.60 -0.30
C ALA A 307 -4.99 -50.13 0.35
N PRO A 308 -5.00 -49.75 1.64
CA PRO A 308 -3.79 -49.25 2.31
C PRO A 308 -2.66 -50.28 2.40
N PHE A 309 -3.04 -51.54 2.57
CA PHE A 309 -2.10 -52.64 2.68
C PHE A 309 -2.34 -53.70 1.60
N ASN A 310 -1.27 -54.14 0.93
CA ASN A 310 -1.31 -55.13 -0.13
C ASN A 310 -0.14 -56.11 0.05
N GLY A 311 -0.40 -57.40 -0.05
CA GLY A 311 0.60 -58.43 0.05
C GLY A 311 0.07 -59.78 -0.42
N SER A 312 0.99 -60.68 -0.83
CA SER A 312 0.69 -62.03 -1.30
C SER A 312 0.37 -63.02 -0.17
N SER A 313 0.67 -62.62 1.09
CA SER A 313 0.41 -63.45 2.26
C SER A 313 -0.05 -62.64 3.46
N PHE A 314 -0.78 -63.28 4.38
CA PHE A 314 -1.24 -62.60 5.60
C PHE A 314 -0.07 -62.10 6.47
N PRO A 315 1.04 -62.85 6.68
CA PRO A 315 2.16 -62.36 7.44
C PRO A 315 2.75 -61.06 6.91
N GLN A 316 2.85 -60.91 5.59
CA GLN A 316 3.35 -59.66 4.96
C GLN A 316 2.42 -58.49 5.23
N ILE A 317 1.08 -58.68 5.06
CA ILE A 317 0.12 -57.65 5.34
C ILE A 317 0.13 -57.28 6.83
N ARG A 318 0.19 -58.28 7.72
CA ARG A 318 0.30 -58.13 9.17
C ARG A 318 1.50 -57.29 9.54
N GLN A 319 2.69 -57.55 8.96
CA GLN A 319 3.88 -56.79 9.22
C GLN A 319 3.70 -55.29 8.79
N GLN A 320 3.11 -55.03 7.60
CA GLN A 320 2.82 -53.68 7.14
C GLN A 320 1.85 -52.94 8.09
N ILE A 321 0.81 -53.63 8.56
CA ILE A 321 -0.18 -53.06 9.52
C ILE A 321 0.51 -52.64 10.82
N LEU A 322 1.33 -53.53 11.39
CA LEU A 322 2.01 -53.33 12.67
C LEU A 322 3.08 -52.23 12.57
N SER A 323 3.76 -52.14 11.44
CA SER A 323 4.70 -51.05 11.19
C SER A 323 4.05 -49.71 10.77
N GLY A 324 2.80 -49.72 10.35
CA GLY A 324 2.13 -48.58 9.78
C GLY A 324 2.72 -48.12 8.44
N ASP A 325 3.33 -49.06 7.70
CA ASP A 325 3.99 -48.76 6.44
C ASP A 325 3.01 -48.79 5.27
N PHE A 326 2.48 -47.62 4.96
CA PHE A 326 1.63 -47.37 3.77
C PHE A 326 1.90 -45.96 3.24
N PRO A 327 1.87 -45.76 1.92
CA PRO A 327 2.13 -44.45 1.34
C PRO A 327 0.97 -43.47 1.68
N PRO A 328 1.25 -42.20 2.01
CA PRO A 328 0.20 -41.23 2.26
C PRO A 328 -0.67 -40.98 0.99
N PRO A 329 -1.97 -40.73 1.13
CA PRO A 329 -2.91 -40.59 0.00
C PRO A 329 -2.45 -39.64 -1.10
N THR A 330 -1.74 -38.56 -0.77
CA THR A 330 -1.23 -37.59 -1.76
C THR A 330 -0.14 -38.13 -2.66
N GLN A 331 0.53 -39.23 -2.32
CA GLN A 331 1.48 -39.92 -3.23
C GLN A 331 0.77 -40.60 -4.39
N HIS A 332 -0.41 -41.17 -4.14
CA HIS A 332 -1.25 -41.78 -5.18
C HIS A 332 -2.02 -40.74 -5.98
N GLN A 333 -2.56 -39.72 -5.30
CA GLN A 333 -3.37 -38.68 -5.93
C GLN A 333 -2.92 -37.28 -5.50
N ARG A 334 -2.07 -36.66 -6.29
CA ARG A 334 -1.49 -35.33 -6.02
C ARG A 334 -2.48 -34.18 -5.89
N ARG A 335 -3.73 -34.35 -6.35
CA ARG A 335 -4.78 -33.32 -6.29
C ARG A 335 -5.53 -33.30 -4.97
N LEU A 336 -5.27 -34.26 -4.09
CA LEU A 336 -5.91 -34.29 -2.76
C LEU A 336 -5.41 -33.13 -1.89
N SER A 337 -6.28 -32.57 -1.09
CA SER A 337 -5.89 -31.57 -0.12
C SER A 337 -5.21 -32.21 1.09
N LYS A 338 -4.25 -31.51 1.69
CA LYS A 338 -3.61 -31.96 2.92
C LYS A 338 -4.58 -32.13 4.10
N ALA A 339 -5.73 -31.47 4.06
CA ALA A 339 -6.74 -31.59 5.11
C ALA A 339 -7.42 -32.98 5.08
N ILE A 340 -7.86 -33.46 3.92
CA ILE A 340 -8.50 -34.80 3.83
C ILE A 340 -7.47 -35.92 4.03
N GLU A 341 -6.23 -35.72 3.60
CA GLU A 341 -5.13 -36.64 3.91
C GLU A 341 -4.91 -36.73 5.43
N ALA A 342 -4.85 -35.62 6.14
CA ALA A 342 -4.66 -35.58 7.58
C ALA A 342 -5.82 -36.27 8.33
N ILE A 343 -7.06 -36.11 7.86
CA ILE A 343 -8.23 -36.84 8.40
C ILE A 343 -8.03 -38.34 8.26
N CYS A 344 -7.65 -38.82 7.08
CA CYS A 344 -7.39 -40.22 6.80
C CYS A 344 -6.27 -40.76 7.70
N LEU A 345 -5.11 -40.11 7.75
CA LEU A 345 -3.97 -40.53 8.56
C LEU A 345 -4.25 -40.48 10.07
N LYS A 346 -5.05 -39.53 10.55
CA LYS A 346 -5.50 -39.51 11.96
C LYS A 346 -6.40 -40.70 12.29
N ALA A 347 -7.33 -41.07 11.42
CA ALA A 347 -8.17 -42.24 11.61
C ALA A 347 -7.32 -43.53 11.62
N MET A 348 -6.28 -43.59 10.82
CA MET A 348 -5.36 -44.76 10.69
C MET A 348 -4.12 -44.64 11.60
N ALA A 349 -4.13 -43.82 12.66
CA ALA A 349 -3.00 -43.78 13.60
C ALA A 349 -2.77 -45.14 14.26
N LEU A 350 -1.50 -45.57 14.40
CA LEU A 350 -1.15 -46.85 15.04
C LEU A 350 -1.67 -46.92 16.48
N ASP A 351 -1.42 -45.86 17.25
CA ASP A 351 -1.92 -45.70 18.62
C ASP A 351 -3.45 -45.39 18.61
N PRO A 352 -4.29 -46.26 19.17
CA PRO A 352 -5.76 -46.05 19.22
C PRO A 352 -6.13 -44.71 19.87
N ASN A 353 -5.37 -44.23 20.85
CA ASN A 353 -5.66 -42.96 21.56
C ASN A 353 -5.38 -41.73 20.69
N LYS A 354 -4.61 -41.85 19.61
CA LYS A 354 -4.33 -40.76 18.65
C LYS A 354 -5.35 -40.71 17.51
N ARG A 355 -6.25 -41.67 17.42
CA ARG A 355 -7.36 -41.70 16.46
C ARG A 355 -8.44 -40.69 16.88
N TYR A 356 -9.53 -40.64 16.16
CA TYR A 356 -10.74 -39.94 16.61
C TYR A 356 -11.32 -40.67 17.83
N ALA A 357 -11.90 -39.93 18.78
CA ALA A 357 -12.51 -40.51 19.95
C ALA A 357 -13.76 -41.32 19.58
N THR A 358 -14.53 -40.84 18.61
CA THR A 358 -15.75 -41.49 18.10
C THR A 358 -15.78 -41.50 16.57
N ALA A 359 -16.55 -42.41 15.97
CA ALA A 359 -16.79 -42.38 14.54
C ALA A 359 -17.61 -41.15 14.10
N LEU A 360 -18.36 -40.53 15.02
CA LEU A 360 -19.03 -39.25 14.77
C LEU A 360 -18.05 -38.08 14.63
N ASP A 361 -16.97 -38.06 15.40
CA ASP A 361 -15.92 -37.03 15.27
C ASP A 361 -15.21 -37.10 13.90
N LEU A 362 -14.99 -38.34 13.39
CA LEU A 362 -14.49 -38.54 12.04
C LEU A 362 -15.47 -38.00 11.00
N ALA A 363 -16.79 -38.31 11.18
CA ALA A 363 -17.83 -37.80 10.30
C ALA A 363 -17.86 -36.26 10.28
N ASN A 364 -17.82 -35.62 11.45
CA ASN A 364 -17.83 -34.15 11.59
C ASN A 364 -16.64 -33.51 10.92
N ASP A 365 -15.45 -34.12 11.01
CA ASP A 365 -14.25 -33.57 10.39
C ASP A 365 -14.30 -33.68 8.85
N ILE A 366 -14.91 -34.74 8.32
CA ILE A 366 -15.17 -34.87 6.87
C ILE A 366 -16.25 -33.87 6.43
N GLU A 367 -17.33 -33.68 7.20
CA GLU A 367 -18.35 -32.66 6.91
C GLU A 367 -17.76 -31.25 6.88
N SER A 368 -16.90 -30.94 7.85
CA SER A 368 -16.14 -29.66 7.87
C SER A 368 -15.30 -29.49 6.61
N TYR A 369 -14.61 -30.56 6.17
CA TYR A 369 -13.86 -30.54 4.91
C TYR A 369 -14.77 -30.27 3.71
N LEU A 370 -15.93 -30.95 3.62
CA LEU A 370 -16.89 -30.76 2.52
C LEU A 370 -17.51 -29.37 2.50
N ALA A 371 -17.68 -28.76 3.68
CA ALA A 371 -18.20 -27.40 3.86
C ALA A 371 -17.13 -26.30 3.64
N ASP A 372 -15.88 -26.65 3.27
CA ASP A 372 -14.73 -25.71 3.23
C ASP A 372 -14.52 -25.03 4.60
N GLU A 373 -14.70 -25.78 5.71
CA GLU A 373 -14.46 -25.34 7.08
C GLU A 373 -13.13 -25.90 7.63
N PRO A 374 -12.57 -25.32 8.71
CA PRO A 374 -11.36 -25.86 9.34
C PRO A 374 -11.62 -27.27 9.87
N VAL A 375 -10.71 -28.19 9.58
CA VAL A 375 -10.76 -29.57 10.09
C VAL A 375 -9.86 -29.70 11.33
N GLN A 376 -10.26 -30.55 12.28
CA GLN A 376 -9.50 -30.76 13.53
C GLN A 376 -8.17 -31.49 13.28
N ALA A 377 -8.13 -32.41 12.28
CA ALA A 377 -6.95 -33.19 11.96
C ALA A 377 -5.79 -32.37 11.34
N TYR A 378 -6.03 -31.16 10.87
CA TYR A 378 -5.05 -30.36 10.14
C TYR A 378 -4.97 -28.92 10.63
N ALA A 379 -3.81 -28.53 11.17
CA ALA A 379 -3.55 -27.12 11.52
C ALA A 379 -3.34 -26.30 10.25
N GLU A 380 -4.35 -25.53 9.86
CA GLU A 380 -4.33 -24.79 8.61
C GLU A 380 -3.43 -23.55 8.70
N PRO A 381 -2.54 -23.32 7.71
CA PRO A 381 -1.74 -22.10 7.62
C PRO A 381 -2.61 -20.83 7.54
N SER A 382 -2.14 -19.73 8.15
CA SER A 382 -2.86 -18.45 8.20
C SER A 382 -3.26 -17.92 6.81
N THR A 383 -2.41 -18.14 5.80
CA THR A 383 -2.68 -17.76 4.41
C THR A 383 -3.91 -18.44 3.83
N ARG A 384 -4.14 -19.71 4.14
CA ARG A 384 -5.34 -20.44 3.72
C ARG A 384 -6.59 -19.97 4.46
N ARG A 385 -6.48 -19.63 5.77
CA ARG A 385 -7.59 -19.05 6.53
C ARG A 385 -8.07 -17.75 5.90
N VAL A 386 -7.14 -16.86 5.54
CA VAL A 386 -7.46 -15.59 4.88
C VAL A 386 -8.09 -15.84 3.50
N ALA A 387 -7.53 -16.75 2.70
CA ALA A 387 -8.07 -17.09 1.38
C ALA A 387 -9.48 -17.70 1.47
N ARG A 388 -9.78 -18.54 2.48
CA ARG A 388 -11.12 -19.08 2.73
C ARG A 388 -12.08 -17.98 3.17
N TRP A 389 -11.67 -17.15 4.12
CA TRP A 389 -12.46 -16.02 4.58
C TRP A 389 -12.82 -15.08 3.42
N SER A 390 -11.86 -14.78 2.56
CA SER A 390 -12.08 -13.90 1.39
C SER A 390 -13.06 -14.52 0.37
N ARG A 391 -13.02 -15.84 0.16
CA ARG A 391 -13.99 -16.53 -0.71
C ARG A 391 -15.40 -16.50 -0.12
N ARG A 392 -15.52 -16.65 1.20
CA ARG A 392 -16.82 -16.62 1.91
C ARG A 392 -17.43 -15.23 1.97
N HIS A 393 -16.57 -14.18 2.01
CA HIS A 393 -16.98 -12.80 2.15
C HIS A 393 -16.59 -11.94 0.94
N ARG A 394 -16.82 -12.44 -0.28
CA ARG A 394 -16.44 -11.77 -1.53
C ARG A 394 -16.97 -10.33 -1.64
N SER A 395 -18.20 -10.09 -1.18
CA SER A 395 -18.80 -8.75 -1.17
C SER A 395 -18.07 -7.80 -0.23
N LEU A 396 -17.71 -8.23 0.98
CA LEU A 396 -16.98 -7.42 1.95
C LEU A 396 -15.56 -7.12 1.46
N VAL A 397 -14.87 -8.12 0.88
CA VAL A 397 -13.53 -7.91 0.30
C VAL A 397 -13.60 -6.94 -0.88
N GLY A 398 -14.60 -7.08 -1.75
CA GLY A 398 -14.83 -6.18 -2.87
C GLY A 398 -15.08 -4.74 -2.42
N THR A 399 -15.97 -4.53 -1.44
CA THR A 399 -16.23 -3.18 -0.89
C THR A 399 -15.01 -2.59 -0.20
N MET A 400 -14.24 -3.37 0.53
CA MET A 400 -13.00 -2.92 1.19
C MET A 400 -11.94 -2.47 0.17
N LEU A 401 -11.75 -3.22 -0.93
CA LEU A 401 -10.82 -2.85 -1.99
C LEU A 401 -11.24 -1.57 -2.70
N ILE A 402 -12.54 -1.42 -3.01
CA ILE A 402 -13.09 -0.20 -3.62
C ILE A 402 -12.91 1.00 -2.67
N SER A 403 -13.25 0.85 -1.39
CA SER A 403 -13.09 1.91 -0.39
C SER A 403 -11.62 2.34 -0.23
N THR A 404 -10.70 1.37 -0.23
CA THR A 404 -9.26 1.65 -0.16
C THR A 404 -8.78 2.39 -1.41
N ALA A 405 -9.25 1.99 -2.60
CA ALA A 405 -8.91 2.67 -3.85
C ALA A 405 -9.45 4.12 -3.87
N ILE A 406 -10.69 4.35 -3.42
CA ILE A 406 -11.27 5.70 -3.29
C ILE A 406 -10.47 6.54 -2.30
N LEU A 407 -10.11 5.99 -1.12
CA LEU A 407 -9.32 6.69 -0.13
C LEU A 407 -7.93 7.08 -0.67
N MET A 408 -7.26 6.17 -1.37
CA MET A 408 -5.99 6.45 -2.04
C MET A 408 -6.13 7.54 -3.12
N ALA A 409 -7.21 7.51 -3.90
CA ALA A 409 -7.49 8.54 -4.89
C ALA A 409 -7.73 9.92 -4.25
N ILE A 410 -8.43 9.97 -3.11
CA ILE A 410 -8.64 11.21 -2.34
C ILE A 410 -7.31 11.73 -1.79
N ILE A 411 -6.49 10.86 -1.18
CA ILE A 411 -5.19 11.25 -0.61
C ILE A 411 -4.26 11.78 -1.71
N THR A 412 -4.15 11.08 -2.84
CA THR A 412 -3.31 11.51 -3.96
C THR A 412 -3.84 12.80 -4.60
N GLY A 413 -5.15 12.92 -4.79
CA GLY A 413 -5.80 14.13 -5.29
C GLY A 413 -5.58 15.32 -4.37
N SER A 414 -5.72 15.13 -3.05
CA SER A 414 -5.46 16.19 -2.06
C SER A 414 -3.98 16.60 -2.03
N ALA A 415 -3.05 15.65 -2.12
CA ALA A 415 -1.63 15.95 -2.16
C ALA A 415 -1.23 16.72 -3.43
N LEU A 416 -1.77 16.36 -4.58
CA LEU A 416 -1.56 17.07 -5.85
C LEU A 416 -2.17 18.49 -5.80
N TRP A 417 -3.36 18.63 -5.23
CA TRP A 417 -4.02 19.94 -5.08
C TRP A 417 -3.24 20.85 -4.14
N LEU A 418 -2.78 20.36 -2.97
CA LEU A 418 -1.93 21.11 -2.06
C LEU A 418 -0.59 21.52 -2.71
N GLY A 419 0.02 20.63 -3.48
CA GLY A 419 1.24 20.92 -4.24
C GLY A 419 1.00 21.99 -5.32
N TYR A 420 -0.15 21.96 -6.00
CA TYR A 420 -0.53 23.00 -6.97
C TYR A 420 -0.76 24.35 -6.29
N MET A 421 -1.48 24.39 -5.17
CA MET A 421 -1.72 25.61 -4.41
C MET A 421 -0.42 26.24 -3.90
N ALA A 422 0.49 25.43 -3.35
CA ALA A 422 1.79 25.92 -2.87
C ALA A 422 2.65 26.50 -4.00
N ARG A 423 2.63 25.91 -5.20
CA ARG A 423 3.32 26.47 -6.38
C ARG A 423 2.66 27.74 -6.85
N SER A 424 1.35 27.79 -6.93
CA SER A 424 0.60 28.98 -7.34
C SER A 424 0.86 30.17 -6.41
N GLU A 425 0.92 29.95 -5.09
CA GLU A 425 1.30 31.01 -4.14
C GLU A 425 2.75 31.47 -4.32
N HIS A 426 3.67 30.55 -4.56
CA HIS A 426 5.07 30.88 -4.79
C HIS A 426 5.24 31.72 -6.06
N ASP A 427 4.62 31.32 -7.15
CA ASP A 427 4.66 32.05 -8.42
C ASP A 427 3.99 33.43 -8.31
N ALA A 428 2.87 33.52 -7.55
CA ALA A 428 2.22 34.79 -7.29
C ALA A 428 3.10 35.75 -6.48
N ARG A 429 3.81 35.24 -5.47
CA ARG A 429 4.79 36.06 -4.69
C ARG A 429 5.93 36.55 -5.55
N LEU A 430 6.53 35.67 -6.36
CA LEU A 430 7.61 36.06 -7.29
C LEU A 430 7.16 37.13 -8.30
N THR A 431 5.97 36.96 -8.88
CA THR A 431 5.43 37.93 -9.85
C THR A 431 5.12 39.25 -9.18
N ALA A 432 4.60 39.27 -7.95
CA ALA A 432 4.35 40.48 -7.18
C ALA A 432 5.64 41.21 -6.83
N GLU A 433 6.69 40.47 -6.45
CA GLU A 433 7.98 41.07 -6.11
C GLU A 433 8.67 41.66 -7.34
N LEU A 434 8.63 40.98 -8.49
CA LEU A 434 9.14 41.53 -9.76
C LEU A 434 8.36 42.78 -10.19
N ALA A 435 7.04 42.77 -10.06
CA ALA A 435 6.21 43.93 -10.37
C ALA A 435 6.57 45.15 -9.46
N LYS A 436 6.77 44.90 -8.16
CA LYS A 436 7.15 45.91 -7.20
C LYS A 436 8.52 46.52 -7.56
N GLN A 437 9.48 45.66 -7.92
CA GLN A 437 10.81 46.12 -8.36
C GLN A 437 10.78 46.93 -9.66
N GLN A 438 9.92 46.54 -10.63
CA GLN A 438 9.73 47.32 -11.85
C GLN A 438 9.05 48.64 -11.59
N SER A 439 8.12 48.71 -10.66
CA SER A 439 7.47 49.96 -10.24
C SER A 439 8.48 50.95 -9.68
N LEU A 440 9.34 50.52 -8.77
CA LEU A 440 10.35 51.36 -8.15
C LEU A 440 11.32 51.95 -9.19
N GLN A 441 11.77 51.15 -10.16
CA GLN A 441 12.63 51.63 -11.24
C GLN A 441 11.92 52.61 -12.15
N THR A 442 10.65 52.38 -12.41
CA THR A 442 9.84 53.27 -13.23
C THR A 442 9.67 54.64 -12.54
N SER A 443 9.43 54.64 -11.21
CA SER A 443 9.38 55.83 -10.40
C SER A 443 10.70 56.62 -10.44
N ALA A 444 11.83 55.93 -10.31
CA ALA A 444 13.12 56.57 -10.37
C ALA A 444 13.42 57.24 -11.73
N LYS A 445 13.07 56.53 -12.84
CA LYS A 445 13.19 57.11 -14.19
C LYS A 445 12.28 58.32 -14.40
N PHE A 446 11.06 58.26 -13.90
CA PHE A 446 10.12 59.36 -13.99
C PHE A 446 10.64 60.59 -13.20
N ALA A 447 11.07 60.39 -11.97
CA ALA A 447 11.63 61.45 -11.15
C ALA A 447 12.87 62.09 -11.78
N ALA A 448 13.81 61.24 -12.27
CA ALA A 448 15.03 61.74 -12.94
C ALA A 448 14.70 62.56 -14.20
N LYS A 449 13.75 62.08 -15.02
CA LYS A 449 13.32 62.79 -16.23
C LYS A 449 12.63 64.12 -15.89
N THR A 450 11.82 64.15 -14.83
CA THR A 450 11.15 65.38 -14.40
C THR A 450 12.13 66.44 -13.92
N ILE A 451 13.10 66.08 -13.06
CA ILE A 451 14.13 66.96 -12.58
C ILE A 451 15.02 67.46 -13.72
N ALA A 452 15.43 66.55 -14.61
CA ALA A 452 16.18 66.96 -15.81
C ALA A 452 15.42 67.94 -16.68
N GLY A 453 14.10 67.77 -16.83
CA GLY A 453 13.24 68.70 -17.51
C GLY A 453 13.19 70.08 -16.84
N GLN A 454 13.12 70.14 -15.51
CA GLN A 454 13.16 71.38 -14.76
C GLN A 454 14.49 72.11 -14.85
N ILE A 455 15.62 71.40 -14.89
CA ILE A 455 16.95 71.94 -15.12
C ILE A 455 17.02 72.57 -16.52
N ASP A 456 16.57 71.88 -17.55
CA ASP A 456 16.51 72.37 -18.92
C ASP A 456 15.63 73.62 -19.06
N LEU A 457 14.52 73.64 -18.40
CA LEU A 457 13.56 74.72 -18.43
C LEU A 457 14.23 76.04 -17.88
N ARG A 458 14.97 75.95 -16.75
CA ARG A 458 15.68 77.09 -16.16
C ARG A 458 16.74 77.64 -17.11
N TRP A 459 17.55 76.80 -17.75
CA TRP A 459 18.49 77.21 -18.77
C TRP A 459 17.80 77.86 -19.97
N ARG A 460 16.69 77.35 -20.48
CA ARG A 460 15.98 77.94 -21.61
C ARG A 460 15.42 79.31 -21.29
N ILE A 461 14.93 79.51 -20.07
CA ILE A 461 14.47 80.81 -19.60
C ILE A 461 15.61 81.80 -19.63
N LEU A 462 16.76 81.48 -19.03
CA LEU A 462 17.95 82.34 -19.04
C LEU A 462 18.45 82.56 -20.45
N GLU A 463 18.52 81.55 -21.29
CA GLU A 463 18.98 81.64 -22.70
C GLU A 463 18.04 82.53 -23.54
N ALA A 464 16.75 82.54 -23.23
CA ALA A 464 15.74 83.40 -23.85
C ALA A 464 15.95 84.84 -23.38
N ALA A 465 16.10 85.04 -22.08
CA ALA A 465 16.29 86.39 -21.49
C ALA A 465 17.56 87.09 -22.01
N VAL A 466 18.67 86.39 -22.18
CA VAL A 466 19.94 87.00 -22.70
C VAL A 466 19.91 87.38 -24.18
N ARG A 467 18.85 87.00 -24.92
CA ARG A 467 18.62 87.40 -26.31
C ARG A 467 18.10 88.82 -26.42
N ASP A 468 17.56 89.41 -25.35
CA ASP A 468 17.06 90.75 -25.32
C ASP A 468 18.16 91.77 -25.64
N SER A 469 17.88 92.73 -26.50
CA SER A 469 18.78 93.76 -26.88
C SER A 469 19.10 94.74 -25.74
N GLN A 470 18.11 94.98 -24.85
CA GLN A 470 18.24 95.89 -23.72
C GLN A 470 19.35 95.45 -22.75
N ILE A 471 19.43 94.18 -22.42
CA ILE A 471 20.46 93.71 -21.52
C ILE A 471 21.80 93.65 -22.17
N LYS A 472 21.92 93.38 -23.48
CA LYS A 472 23.22 93.45 -24.20
C LYS A 472 23.75 94.83 -24.28
N GLU A 473 22.94 95.85 -24.55
CA GLU A 473 23.30 97.23 -24.57
C GLU A 473 23.75 97.75 -23.17
N ALA A 474 22.94 97.38 -22.13
CA ALA A 474 23.31 97.71 -20.75
C ALA A 474 24.67 97.12 -20.33
N MET A 475 24.89 95.80 -20.61
CA MET A 475 26.15 95.14 -20.28
C MET A 475 27.35 95.65 -21.10
N ALA A 476 27.13 96.03 -22.33
CA ALA A 476 28.19 96.67 -23.15
C ALA A 476 28.60 98.00 -22.55
N THR A 477 27.66 98.88 -22.13
CA THR A 477 27.87 100.13 -21.49
C THR A 477 28.59 100.05 -20.13
N ILE A 478 28.16 99.00 -19.34
CA ILE A 478 28.83 98.69 -18.03
C ILE A 478 30.32 98.34 -18.24
N ASN A 479 30.60 97.47 -19.21
CA ASN A 479 31.98 97.03 -19.46
C ASN A 479 32.87 98.09 -20.04
N GLU A 480 32.34 99.20 -20.56
CA GLU A 480 33.16 100.38 -20.97
C GLU A 480 33.72 101.14 -19.75
N GLU A 481 32.88 101.24 -18.69
CA GLU A 481 33.26 101.91 -17.43
C GLU A 481 32.65 101.11 -16.24
N PRO A 482 33.27 100.00 -15.78
CA PRO A 482 32.73 99.05 -14.81
C PRO A 482 32.52 99.68 -13.39
N ASP A 483 33.23 100.72 -13.03
CA ASP A 483 33.12 101.33 -11.71
C ASP A 483 32.05 102.43 -11.64
N ASP A 484 31.44 102.84 -12.78
CA ASP A 484 30.35 103.78 -12.78
C ASP A 484 28.97 103.10 -12.44
N VAL A 485 28.61 103.17 -11.14
CA VAL A 485 27.41 102.59 -10.60
C VAL A 485 26.12 103.11 -11.25
N ALA A 486 26.15 104.37 -11.82
CA ALA A 486 24.99 104.94 -12.51
C ALA A 486 24.60 104.12 -13.78
N ARG A 487 25.54 103.50 -14.40
CA ARG A 487 25.33 102.66 -15.59
C ARG A 487 24.69 101.30 -15.25
N TRP A 488 24.66 100.90 -13.97
CA TRP A 488 24.05 99.66 -13.54
C TRP A 488 22.49 99.75 -13.42
N GLU A 489 21.99 100.99 -13.31
CA GLU A 489 20.51 101.19 -13.14
C GLU A 489 19.68 100.51 -14.25
N GLY A 490 20.14 100.60 -15.51
CA GLY A 490 19.42 99.99 -16.62
C GLY A 490 19.40 98.46 -16.53
N ALA A 491 20.54 97.91 -16.15
CA ALA A 491 20.63 96.46 -15.97
C ALA A 491 19.83 96.00 -14.75
N GLN A 492 19.79 96.72 -13.66
CA GLN A 492 19.00 96.43 -12.47
C GLN A 492 17.50 96.55 -12.74
N ALA A 493 17.06 97.57 -13.47
CA ALA A 493 15.69 97.74 -13.84
C ALA A 493 15.18 96.59 -14.72
N TRP A 494 15.97 96.20 -15.72
CA TRP A 494 15.64 95.06 -16.57
C TRP A 494 15.56 93.76 -15.76
N LEU A 495 16.55 93.51 -14.89
CA LEU A 495 16.57 92.28 -14.09
C LEU A 495 15.39 92.20 -13.14
N ASN A 496 15.01 93.32 -12.51
CA ASN A 496 13.79 93.35 -11.68
C ASN A 496 12.50 93.01 -12.46
N GLN A 497 12.39 93.55 -13.69
CA GLN A 497 11.26 93.24 -14.56
C GLN A 497 11.23 91.73 -14.90
N GLN A 498 12.38 91.17 -15.26
CA GLN A 498 12.40 89.68 -15.53
C GLN A 498 12.08 88.87 -14.30
N PHE A 499 12.55 89.27 -13.12
CA PHE A 499 12.23 88.55 -11.90
C PHE A 499 10.77 88.64 -11.52
N ILE A 500 10.13 89.84 -11.63
CA ILE A 500 8.64 89.95 -11.39
C ILE A 500 7.86 89.14 -12.37
N GLN A 501 8.22 89.15 -13.65
CA GLN A 501 7.53 88.35 -14.66
C GLN A 501 7.57 86.85 -14.37
N LEU A 502 8.75 86.34 -13.95
CA LEU A 502 8.88 84.94 -13.59
C LEU A 502 8.03 84.52 -12.37
N GLN A 503 7.87 85.43 -11.40
CA GLN A 503 7.00 85.23 -10.23
C GLN A 503 5.55 85.31 -10.58
N GLU A 504 5.11 86.23 -11.42
CA GLU A 504 3.70 86.37 -11.84
C GLU A 504 3.26 85.23 -12.69
N GLU A 505 4.11 84.70 -13.56
CA GLU A 505 3.80 83.53 -14.39
C GLU A 505 3.77 82.19 -13.58
N ASN A 506 4.19 82.22 -12.31
CA ASN A 506 4.27 81.10 -11.44
C ASN A 506 4.98 79.87 -12.09
N ALA A 507 5.89 80.19 -13.04
CA ALA A 507 6.52 79.22 -13.92
C ALA A 507 7.59 78.42 -13.20
N LEU A 508 8.27 78.98 -12.19
CA LEU A 508 9.32 78.34 -11.44
C LEU A 508 9.58 79.12 -10.10
N ASP A 509 9.92 78.27 -9.09
CA ASP A 509 10.48 78.86 -7.84
C ASP A 509 11.89 79.34 -8.10
N VAL A 510 12.08 80.69 -8.03
CA VAL A 510 13.33 81.34 -8.26
C VAL A 510 13.66 82.22 -7.05
N ASN A 511 14.80 81.91 -6.38
CA ASN A 511 15.21 82.63 -5.20
C ASN A 511 15.79 83.98 -5.56
N SER A 512 16.62 84.05 -6.61
CA SER A 512 17.15 85.29 -7.11
C SER A 512 17.70 85.20 -8.53
N LEU A 513 17.61 86.32 -9.25
CA LEU A 513 18.39 86.52 -10.49
C LEU A 513 19.55 87.49 -10.20
N PHE A 514 20.68 87.30 -10.90
CA PHE A 514 21.84 88.18 -10.78
C PHE A 514 22.55 88.29 -12.11
N LEU A 515 23.22 89.45 -12.28
CA LEU A 515 24.02 89.73 -13.43
C LEU A 515 25.47 90.00 -12.95
N LEU A 516 26.43 89.45 -13.69
CA LEU A 516 27.85 89.66 -13.50
C LEU A 516 28.41 90.26 -14.76
N ASP A 517 29.39 91.21 -14.61
CA ASP A 517 30.17 91.69 -15.70
C ASP A 517 31.24 90.68 -16.15
N VAL A 518 32.16 91.12 -17.05
CA VAL A 518 33.20 90.22 -17.58
C VAL A 518 34.24 89.84 -16.54
N ASP A 519 34.42 90.60 -15.48
CA ASP A 519 35.34 90.43 -14.38
C ASP A 519 34.70 89.65 -13.19
N GLY A 520 33.43 89.38 -13.30
CA GLY A 520 32.66 88.65 -12.27
C GLY A 520 32.09 89.53 -11.17
N ARG A 521 32.03 90.86 -11.36
CA ARG A 521 31.41 91.80 -10.42
C ARG A 521 29.87 91.70 -10.57
N GLN A 522 29.17 91.58 -9.48
CA GLN A 522 27.69 91.60 -9.51
C GLN A 522 27.17 93.04 -9.71
N VAL A 523 26.64 93.28 -10.90
CA VAL A 523 26.14 94.60 -11.31
C VAL A 523 24.65 94.80 -11.11
N ALA A 524 23.93 93.67 -11.02
CA ALA A 524 22.51 93.72 -10.69
C ALA A 524 22.07 92.42 -9.99
N ARG A 525 21.04 92.52 -9.15
CA ARG A 525 20.40 91.41 -8.46
C ARG A 525 18.93 91.68 -8.16
N ALA A 526 18.06 90.69 -8.34
CA ALA A 526 16.65 90.73 -7.95
C ALA A 526 16.31 89.42 -7.14
N PRO A 527 15.71 89.55 -5.92
CA PRO A 527 15.48 90.79 -5.22
C PRO A 527 16.81 91.52 -4.85
N MET A 528 16.72 92.80 -4.70
CA MET A 528 17.92 93.64 -4.37
C MET A 528 18.58 93.18 -3.05
N SER A 529 19.88 93.16 -3.02
CA SER A 529 20.70 92.73 -1.87
C SER A 529 21.98 93.59 -1.77
N ASN A 530 22.60 93.61 -0.60
CA ASN A 530 23.90 94.27 -0.32
C ASN A 530 25.11 93.57 -1.02
N THR A 531 24.84 92.53 -1.78
CA THR A 531 25.85 91.75 -2.57
C THR A 531 26.16 92.41 -3.90
N ILE A 532 25.37 93.42 -4.34
CA ILE A 532 25.64 94.19 -5.55
C ILE A 532 26.97 95.01 -5.36
N GLY A 533 27.85 94.87 -6.30
CA GLY A 533 29.17 95.42 -6.27
C GLY A 533 30.28 94.46 -5.84
N ASN A 534 29.93 93.33 -5.23
CA ASN A 534 30.91 92.33 -4.83
C ASN A 534 31.39 91.54 -6.04
N LEU A 535 32.64 91.05 -5.92
CA LEU A 535 33.30 90.25 -6.94
C LEU A 535 32.99 88.75 -6.68
N TYR A 536 32.50 88.01 -7.68
CA TYR A 536 32.14 86.62 -7.64
C TYR A 536 32.83 85.82 -8.76
N ALA A 537 34.00 86.36 -9.28
CA ALA A 537 34.76 85.64 -10.32
C ALA A 537 35.22 84.26 -9.87
N PHE A 538 35.36 84.04 -8.58
CA PHE A 538 35.78 82.78 -8.00
C PHE A 538 34.64 81.72 -7.94
N ARG A 539 33.39 82.12 -8.13
CA ARG A 539 32.25 81.21 -8.05
C ARG A 539 32.13 80.38 -9.34
N ASP A 540 31.79 79.09 -9.17
CA ASP A 540 31.64 78.18 -10.29
C ASP A 540 30.56 78.61 -11.31
N TYR A 541 29.53 79.32 -10.87
CA TYR A 541 28.53 79.83 -11.79
C TYR A 541 29.07 80.97 -12.73
N PHE A 542 30.23 81.49 -12.46
CA PHE A 542 30.88 82.43 -13.35
C PHE A 542 31.85 81.79 -14.34
N HIS A 543 32.67 80.84 -13.88
CA HIS A 543 33.73 80.27 -14.71
C HIS A 543 33.47 78.81 -15.18
N GLY A 544 32.57 78.11 -14.54
CA GLY A 544 32.17 76.77 -14.98
C GLY A 544 33.17 75.65 -14.81
N LYS A 545 34.05 75.68 -13.79
CA LYS A 545 35.11 74.69 -13.54
C LYS A 545 34.61 73.52 -12.66
N GLY A 546 33.36 73.58 -12.20
CA GLY A 546 32.73 72.54 -11.37
C GLY A 546 32.94 72.68 -9.85
N HIS A 547 33.67 73.71 -9.42
CA HIS A 547 33.95 74.05 -8.02
C HIS A 547 34.23 75.49 -7.88
N ASP A 548 34.05 76.09 -6.72
CA ASP A 548 34.49 77.47 -6.43
C ASP A 548 36.05 77.55 -6.29
N LEU A 549 36.64 78.64 -6.76
CA LEU A 549 38.03 78.86 -6.60
C LEU A 549 38.28 79.65 -5.30
N GLU A 550 39.57 79.99 -4.98
CA GLU A 550 39.88 80.89 -3.90
C GLU A 550 39.31 82.29 -4.19
N GLU A 551 38.78 82.95 -3.19
CA GLU A 551 38.23 84.32 -3.33
C GLU A 551 39.24 85.35 -3.89
N SER A 552 40.54 85.07 -3.80
CA SER A 552 41.59 85.89 -4.35
C SER A 552 41.77 85.72 -5.87
N SER A 553 41.08 84.75 -6.52
CA SER A 553 41.19 84.47 -7.95
C SER A 553 40.47 85.50 -8.80
N MET A 554 41.21 86.52 -9.31
CA MET A 554 40.62 87.68 -10.06
C MET A 554 40.74 87.57 -11.58
N ASP A 555 41.59 86.68 -12.12
CA ASP A 555 41.82 86.57 -13.59
C ASP A 555 41.26 85.30 -14.11
N VAL A 556 39.90 85.20 -14.06
CA VAL A 556 39.17 83.99 -14.45
C VAL A 556 38.19 84.32 -15.58
N ALA A 557 38.29 83.62 -16.68
CA ALA A 557 37.36 83.81 -17.81
C ALA A 557 35.94 83.35 -17.51
N PRO A 558 34.91 84.15 -17.95
CA PRO A 558 33.51 83.76 -17.78
C PRO A 558 33.09 82.52 -18.60
N ILE A 559 32.04 81.87 -18.19
CA ILE A 559 31.46 80.70 -18.89
C ILE A 559 31.21 81.04 -20.36
N GLN A 560 31.44 80.04 -21.24
CA GLN A 560 31.19 80.12 -22.68
C GLN A 560 29.92 79.42 -23.11
N GLN A 561 29.32 78.71 -22.24
CA GLN A 561 28.04 77.93 -22.42
C GLN A 561 27.23 77.92 -21.14
N ALA A 562 25.98 77.54 -21.21
CA ALA A 562 25.13 77.31 -20.03
C ALA A 562 25.90 76.42 -19.00
N ASN A 563 25.73 76.74 -17.73
CA ASN A 563 26.39 76.03 -16.63
C ASN A 563 25.43 75.80 -15.46
N LEU A 564 25.56 74.67 -14.79
CA LEU A 564 24.97 74.35 -13.49
C LEU A 564 26.12 74.38 -12.46
N SER A 565 26.08 75.27 -11.55
CA SER A 565 27.19 75.43 -10.60
C SER A 565 27.31 74.27 -9.61
N ALA A 566 28.50 74.18 -9.00
CA ALA A 566 28.65 73.44 -7.76
C ALA A 566 27.65 73.95 -6.70
N THR A 567 27.33 73.14 -5.74
CA THR A 567 26.51 73.56 -4.61
C THR A 567 27.31 74.52 -3.73
N TYR A 568 26.65 75.57 -3.35
CA TYR A 568 27.30 76.59 -2.49
C TYR A 568 26.36 77.04 -1.36
N SER A 569 26.94 77.52 -0.28
CA SER A 569 26.22 78.19 0.79
C SER A 569 26.03 79.66 0.42
N SER A 570 24.80 80.13 0.58
CA SER A 570 24.49 81.54 0.29
C SER A 570 24.97 82.45 1.43
N ASP A 571 25.57 83.61 1.03
CA ASP A 571 25.96 84.69 2.00
C ASP A 571 24.75 85.30 2.69
N THR A 572 23.53 85.08 2.18
CA THR A 572 22.26 85.68 2.68
C THR A 572 21.33 84.66 3.36
N SER A 573 21.58 83.40 3.20
CA SER A 573 20.76 82.28 3.83
C SER A 573 21.68 81.08 4.09
N ASP A 574 21.40 80.30 5.14
CA ASP A 574 22.18 79.14 5.50
C ASP A 574 21.79 77.88 4.72
N THR A 575 21.12 78.09 3.57
CA THR A 575 20.63 77.00 2.68
C THR A 575 21.67 76.71 1.58
N LEU A 576 21.70 75.40 1.18
CA LEU A 576 22.44 74.97 0.00
C LEU A 576 21.69 75.42 -1.26
N LYS A 577 22.44 76.09 -2.16
CA LYS A 577 21.98 76.62 -3.43
C LYS A 577 22.81 76.09 -4.59
N VAL A 578 22.16 76.10 -5.75
CA VAL A 578 22.85 75.98 -7.03
C VAL A 578 22.49 77.17 -7.91
N ALA A 579 23.38 77.54 -8.81
CA ALA A 579 23.09 78.58 -9.79
C ALA A 579 23.07 78.01 -11.20
N PHE A 580 22.01 78.32 -11.92
CA PHE A 580 21.97 78.20 -13.37
C PHE A 580 22.54 79.47 -13.95
N SER A 581 23.53 79.40 -14.84
CA SER A 581 24.14 80.54 -15.47
C SER A 581 24.25 80.35 -16.97
N VAL A 582 24.15 81.49 -17.66
CA VAL A 582 24.32 81.58 -19.12
C VAL A 582 25.15 82.78 -19.49
N PRO A 583 26.01 82.66 -20.50
CA PRO A 583 26.81 83.81 -20.96
C PRO A 583 26.01 84.81 -21.80
N ILE A 584 26.21 86.07 -21.64
CA ILE A 584 25.70 87.16 -22.47
C ILE A 584 26.75 87.47 -23.54
N PHE A 585 26.35 87.42 -24.77
CA PHE A 585 27.24 87.61 -25.87
C PHE A 585 26.99 88.96 -26.63
N ALA A 586 28.08 89.66 -26.99
CA ALA A 586 28.07 90.70 -27.99
C ALA A 586 28.77 90.23 -29.27
N GLY A 587 28.35 90.79 -30.42
CA GLY A 587 28.88 90.46 -31.74
C GLY A 587 28.22 89.20 -32.36
N THR A 588 28.60 88.93 -33.61
CA THR A 588 28.12 87.75 -34.38
C THR A 588 29.31 86.99 -35.00
N GLY A 589 29.15 85.67 -35.21
CA GLY A 589 30.15 84.84 -35.87
C GLY A 589 31.50 84.75 -35.07
N ALA A 590 32.64 84.98 -35.78
CA ALA A 590 33.97 84.91 -35.19
C ALA A 590 34.32 86.04 -34.20
N GLN A 591 33.49 87.08 -34.19
CA GLN A 591 33.62 88.24 -33.24
C GLN A 591 32.74 88.12 -32.01
N ARG A 592 32.09 87.02 -31.81
CA ARG A 592 31.26 86.77 -30.65
C ARG A 592 32.12 86.72 -29.38
N LYS A 593 31.85 87.65 -28.44
CA LYS A 593 32.59 87.74 -27.15
C LYS A 593 31.58 87.74 -25.99
N VAL A 594 31.89 87.10 -24.89
CA VAL A 594 31.09 87.16 -23.65
C VAL A 594 31.31 88.59 -23.06
N ILE A 595 30.17 89.21 -22.72
CA ILE A 595 30.06 90.52 -22.13
C ILE A 595 29.48 90.54 -20.73
N GLY A 596 29.15 89.39 -20.19
CA GLY A 596 28.64 89.19 -18.86
C GLY A 596 27.99 87.82 -18.67
N VAL A 597 27.53 87.56 -17.47
CA VAL A 597 26.89 86.28 -17.11
C VAL A 597 25.54 86.60 -16.40
N LEU A 598 24.48 86.06 -16.92
CA LEU A 598 23.14 86.03 -16.24
C LEU A 598 23.04 84.75 -15.46
N GLY A 599 22.69 84.82 -14.18
CA GLY A 599 22.51 83.70 -13.32
C GLY A 599 21.15 83.69 -12.57
N MET A 600 20.71 82.55 -12.26
CA MET A 600 19.52 82.21 -11.49
C MET A 600 19.93 81.32 -10.33
N SER A 601 19.72 81.76 -9.09
CA SER A 601 19.99 80.99 -7.90
C SER A 601 18.74 80.27 -7.44
N VAL A 602 18.84 78.97 -7.12
CA VAL A 602 17.76 78.10 -6.74
C VAL A 602 18.18 77.35 -5.49
N GLU A 603 17.28 77.25 -4.51
CA GLU A 603 17.45 76.32 -3.36
C GLU A 603 17.22 74.92 -3.77
N LEU A 604 17.94 73.98 -3.18
CA LEU A 604 17.88 72.57 -3.57
C LEU A 604 16.55 71.85 -3.15
N GLY A 605 15.76 72.50 -2.27
CA GLY A 605 14.37 72.04 -1.93
C GLY A 605 13.30 72.42 -2.93
N ASP A 606 13.61 73.41 -3.82
CA ASP A 606 12.59 74.03 -4.71
C ASP A 606 12.33 73.25 -6.02
N PHE A 607 12.72 71.99 -6.09
CA PHE A 607 12.33 71.07 -7.16
C PHE A 607 11.06 70.33 -6.76
N GLY A 608 9.90 70.87 -7.00
CA GLY A 608 8.57 70.49 -6.46
C GLY A 608 8.18 69.02 -6.52
N ILE A 609 8.92 68.18 -7.27
CA ILE A 609 8.72 66.70 -7.26
C ILE A 609 9.43 66.02 -6.10
N LEU A 610 10.44 66.71 -5.49
CA LEU A 610 11.26 66.15 -4.43
C LEU A 610 10.48 65.94 -3.12
N ASP A 611 9.42 66.75 -2.90
CA ASP A 611 8.59 66.72 -1.71
C ASP A 611 7.29 65.92 -1.93
N THR A 612 7.06 65.41 -3.16
CA THR A 612 5.88 64.59 -3.46
C THR A 612 6.14 63.15 -3.15
N ASP A 613 5.31 62.56 -2.33
CA ASP A 613 5.19 61.12 -2.16
C ASP A 613 4.61 60.52 -3.45
N ILE A 614 5.46 59.84 -4.24
CA ILE A 614 5.12 59.35 -5.56
C ILE A 614 4.05 58.26 -5.48
N SER A 615 3.97 57.51 -4.37
CA SER A 615 3.03 56.39 -4.21
C SER A 615 2.60 56.10 -2.77
N GLY A 616 2.73 57.05 -1.84
CA GLY A 616 2.35 56.87 -0.42
C GLY A 616 3.38 56.08 0.42
N ASN A 617 4.41 55.50 -0.20
CA ASN A 617 5.44 54.70 0.49
C ASN A 617 6.83 54.86 -0.16
N GLN A 618 6.97 55.84 -1.08
CA GLN A 618 8.23 56.08 -1.81
C GLN A 618 8.68 57.49 -1.55
N MET A 619 9.98 57.69 -1.30
CA MET A 619 10.58 59.01 -1.17
C MET A 619 11.67 59.24 -2.24
N VAL A 620 11.88 60.50 -2.60
CA VAL A 620 12.83 60.90 -3.61
C VAL A 620 14.00 61.60 -2.94
N VAL A 621 15.20 61.16 -3.25
CA VAL A 621 16.47 61.72 -2.75
C VAL A 621 17.28 62.15 -3.94
N LEU A 622 17.86 63.37 -3.89
CA LEU A 622 18.76 63.91 -4.91
C LEU A 622 20.20 63.83 -4.45
N ILE A 623 21.07 63.32 -5.32
CA ILE A 623 22.46 63.04 -4.99
C ILE A 623 23.41 63.70 -6.00
N ASP A 624 24.52 64.28 -5.53
CA ASP A 624 25.61 64.81 -6.36
C ASP A 624 26.61 63.68 -6.67
N LEU A 625 26.82 63.41 -7.95
CA LEU A 625 27.82 62.47 -8.45
C LEU A 625 28.99 63.10 -9.19
N ARG A 626 29.06 64.39 -9.17
CA ARG A 626 30.17 65.07 -9.85
C ARG A 626 31.55 64.64 -9.29
N PRO A 627 32.58 64.53 -10.13
CA PRO A 627 33.89 64.08 -9.68
C PRO A 627 34.54 65.08 -8.71
N ASP A 628 35.28 64.56 -7.75
CA ASP A 628 36.05 65.37 -6.82
C ASP A 628 37.13 66.15 -7.58
N THR A 629 37.28 67.39 -7.29
CA THR A 629 38.39 68.24 -7.77
C THR A 629 39.44 68.27 -6.71
N ILE A 630 40.75 68.50 -7.13
CA ILE A 630 41.97 68.21 -6.35
C ILE A 630 42.09 69.03 -5.07
N ASP A 631 41.37 70.14 -4.95
CA ASP A 631 41.59 71.13 -3.89
C ASP A 631 40.40 71.47 -2.99
N ASP A 632 39.26 70.83 -3.08
CA ASP A 632 38.07 71.18 -2.30
C ASP A 632 37.38 69.93 -1.65
N VAL A 633 36.55 70.20 -0.63
CA VAL A 633 35.78 69.20 0.06
C VAL A 633 34.92 68.46 -0.96
N SER A 634 35.20 67.18 -1.15
CA SER A 634 34.49 66.31 -2.08
C SER A 634 32.99 66.51 -1.99
N GLN A 635 32.37 66.85 -3.11
CA GLN A 635 30.91 66.93 -3.21
C GLN A 635 30.27 65.56 -3.64
N ARG A 636 31.13 64.67 -4.05
CA ARG A 636 30.71 63.35 -4.56
C ARG A 636 29.96 62.50 -3.51
N GLY A 637 28.79 62.06 -3.86
CA GLY A 637 27.92 61.33 -2.96
C GLY A 637 27.17 62.21 -1.98
N LEU A 638 27.29 63.55 -2.05
CA LEU A 638 26.52 64.44 -1.19
C LEU A 638 25.03 64.30 -1.47
N ILE A 639 24.18 64.15 -0.43
CA ILE A 639 22.77 64.20 -0.54
C ILE A 639 22.38 65.68 -0.63
N LEU A 640 21.88 66.06 -1.80
CA LEU A 640 21.45 67.41 -2.10
C LEU A 640 20.04 67.70 -1.54
N HIS A 641 19.16 66.73 -1.61
CA HIS A 641 17.81 66.81 -1.05
C HIS A 641 17.40 65.46 -0.47
N HIS A 642 16.72 65.50 0.66
CA HIS A 642 16.08 64.39 1.31
C HIS A 642 14.85 64.85 2.08
N PRO A 643 13.70 64.22 1.96
CA PRO A 643 12.46 64.70 2.63
C PRO A 643 12.61 64.81 4.16
N ALA A 644 13.44 63.98 4.79
CA ALA A 644 13.72 64.09 6.22
C ALA A 644 14.59 65.25 6.64
N PHE A 645 15.16 66.05 5.72
CA PHE A 645 15.98 67.21 6.06
C PHE A 645 15.24 68.32 6.82
N GLU A 646 13.92 68.46 6.62
CA GLU A 646 13.12 69.41 7.38
C GLU A 646 13.11 69.13 8.88
N SER A 647 13.18 67.85 9.26
CA SER A 647 13.18 67.43 10.65
C SER A 647 14.54 67.48 11.36
N LEU A 648 15.65 67.67 10.59
CA LEU A 648 17.01 67.60 11.07
C LEU A 648 17.75 68.96 11.03
N ALA A 649 17.28 69.90 11.83
CA ALA A 649 17.95 71.26 11.92
C ALA A 649 19.45 71.13 12.25
N GLY A 650 20.31 71.52 11.33
CA GLY A 650 21.77 71.70 11.53
C GLY A 650 22.72 70.63 10.99
N GLN A 651 22.19 69.41 10.53
CA GLN A 651 23.05 68.35 9.98
C GLN A 651 23.05 68.27 8.44
N ARG A 652 22.47 69.26 7.77
CA ARG A 652 22.17 69.19 6.31
C ARG A 652 23.43 69.21 5.41
N ARG A 653 24.61 69.73 5.86
CA ARG A 653 25.71 70.16 4.95
C ARG A 653 26.72 69.03 4.62
N SER A 654 26.64 67.83 5.23
CA SER A 654 27.74 66.88 5.07
C SER A 654 27.29 65.42 4.94
N THR A 655 25.99 65.17 4.85
CA THR A 655 25.49 63.77 4.75
C THR A 655 25.69 63.24 3.34
N ARG A 656 26.37 62.08 3.24
CA ARG A 656 26.68 61.45 1.97
C ARG A 656 26.14 59.98 1.97
N ILE A 657 25.92 59.46 0.78
CA ILE A 657 25.74 58.01 0.60
C ILE A 657 27.06 57.32 0.93
N ASP A 658 26.96 56.04 1.33
CA ASP A 658 28.13 55.24 1.66
C ASP A 658 29.02 54.98 0.42
N GLN A 659 30.30 54.70 0.63
CA GLN A 659 31.27 54.48 -0.45
C GLN A 659 30.97 53.23 -1.29
N ASP A 660 30.41 52.16 -0.70
CA ASP A 660 30.04 50.93 -1.42
C ASP A 660 28.91 51.22 -2.41
N THR A 661 27.90 51.96 -1.97
CA THR A 661 26.81 52.43 -2.84
C THR A 661 27.32 53.32 -3.95
N LEU A 662 28.23 54.22 -3.65
CA LEU A 662 28.82 55.14 -4.65
C LEU A 662 29.63 54.38 -5.72
N GLN A 663 30.41 53.39 -5.34
CA GLN A 663 31.12 52.50 -6.27
C GLN A 663 30.17 51.72 -7.18
N LYS A 664 29.07 51.21 -6.64
CA LYS A 664 28.04 50.52 -7.42
C LYS A 664 27.36 51.46 -8.42
N VAL A 665 27.07 52.71 -8.01
CA VAL A 665 26.51 53.72 -8.91
C VAL A 665 27.46 54.03 -10.05
N ASP A 666 28.78 54.07 -9.79
CA ASP A 666 29.81 54.36 -10.82
C ASP A 666 29.93 53.22 -11.84
N ALA A 667 29.81 51.99 -11.41
CA ALA A 667 29.91 50.83 -12.27
C ALA A 667 28.76 50.71 -13.28
N GLU A 668 27.63 51.35 -13.01
CA GLU A 668 26.42 51.29 -13.87
C GLU A 668 26.32 52.54 -14.74
N GLU A 669 25.97 52.41 -16.02
CA GLU A 669 25.86 53.54 -16.92
C GLU A 669 24.70 54.50 -16.59
N THR A 670 23.53 53.97 -16.32
CA THR A 670 22.31 54.78 -16.16
C THR A 670 21.53 54.52 -14.89
N SER A 671 21.31 53.27 -14.53
CA SER A 671 20.46 52.90 -13.41
C SER A 671 21.00 51.78 -12.55
N LEU A 672 20.84 51.89 -11.24
CA LEU A 672 21.24 50.90 -10.23
C LEU A 672 20.07 50.55 -9.36
N ARG A 673 20.00 49.28 -8.92
CA ARG A 673 19.11 48.84 -7.86
C ARG A 673 19.91 48.33 -6.67
N LEU A 674 19.41 48.67 -5.51
CA LEU A 674 19.91 48.11 -4.25
C LEU A 674 18.75 47.61 -3.43
N ILE A 675 18.93 46.40 -2.87
CA ILE A 675 18.00 45.82 -1.92
C ILE A 675 18.63 45.96 -0.55
N ASP A 676 17.81 46.30 0.44
CA ASP A 676 18.22 46.41 1.83
C ASP A 676 19.30 47.55 2.06
N TYR A 677 19.15 48.67 1.34
CA TYR A 677 20.01 49.84 1.49
C TYR A 677 19.74 50.52 2.84
N LEU A 678 20.78 50.74 3.62
CA LEU A 678 20.69 51.50 4.86
C LEU A 678 20.82 53.02 4.57
N ASP A 679 19.70 53.73 4.70
CA ASP A 679 19.67 55.17 4.49
C ASP A 679 20.50 55.88 5.54
N PRO A 680 21.47 56.73 5.15
CA PRO A 680 22.38 57.42 6.08
C PRO A 680 21.70 58.48 6.95
N ILE A 681 20.50 58.93 6.60
CA ILE A 681 19.73 59.95 7.30
C ILE A 681 18.71 59.31 8.25
N THR A 682 17.83 58.47 7.73
CA THR A 682 16.77 57.84 8.53
C THR A 682 17.22 56.63 9.36
N LYS A 683 18.39 56.06 9.01
CA LYS A 683 18.93 54.82 9.60
C LYS A 683 17.98 53.61 9.46
N GLU A 684 17.11 53.65 8.48
CA GLU A 684 16.19 52.60 8.14
C GLU A 684 16.65 51.87 6.87
N HIS A 685 16.14 50.63 6.66
CA HIS A 685 16.43 49.84 5.49
C HIS A 685 15.40 50.05 4.39
N TRP A 686 15.88 50.28 3.17
CA TRP A 686 15.06 50.63 2.01
C TRP A 686 15.44 49.81 0.79
N ASN A 687 14.45 49.50 -0.06
CA ASN A 687 14.75 49.10 -1.43
C ASN A 687 14.88 50.35 -2.30
N VAL A 688 15.91 50.41 -3.09
CA VAL A 688 16.33 51.64 -3.76
C VAL A 688 16.52 51.43 -5.25
N ALA A 689 16.05 52.39 -6.04
CA ALA A 689 16.41 52.57 -7.45
C ALA A 689 17.08 53.92 -7.65
N ILE A 690 18.23 53.90 -8.23
CA ILE A 690 19.03 55.13 -8.53
C ILE A 690 19.08 55.29 -10.05
N GLU A 691 18.77 56.53 -10.53
CA GLU A 691 18.82 56.88 -11.93
C GLU A 691 19.62 58.14 -12.11
N LYS A 692 20.65 58.12 -13.01
CA LYS A 692 21.47 59.29 -13.31
C LYS A 692 20.66 60.26 -14.17
N LEU A 693 20.81 61.57 -13.89
CA LEU A 693 20.12 62.62 -14.66
C LEU A 693 20.74 62.77 -16.05
N VAL A 694 19.88 62.72 -17.05
CA VAL A 694 20.23 63.00 -18.45
C VAL A 694 19.29 64.05 -19.01
N VAL A 695 19.84 65.21 -19.36
CA VAL A 695 19.06 66.29 -19.98
C VAL A 695 19.02 66.07 -21.49
N GLU A 696 17.88 65.64 -21.99
CA GLU A 696 17.71 65.38 -23.41
C GLU A 696 17.84 66.64 -24.27
N GLY A 697 18.52 66.55 -25.40
CA GLY A 697 18.74 67.68 -26.31
C GLY A 697 19.93 68.57 -25.99
N ARG A 698 20.56 68.42 -24.82
CA ARG A 698 21.82 69.12 -24.44
C ARG A 698 23.05 68.30 -24.86
N ARG A 699 24.21 68.93 -24.95
CA ARG A 699 25.51 68.31 -25.29
C ARG A 699 26.56 68.60 -24.19
N GLY A 700 27.61 67.79 -24.14
CA GLY A 700 28.70 67.95 -23.18
C GLY A 700 28.24 67.88 -21.73
N PRO A 701 28.84 68.68 -20.82
CA PRO A 701 28.51 68.64 -19.37
C PRO A 701 27.03 68.92 -19.07
N ASN A 702 26.36 69.72 -19.92
CA ASN A 702 24.93 70.03 -19.73
C ASN A 702 24.02 68.91 -20.06
N ARG A 703 24.49 67.88 -20.72
CA ARG A 703 23.71 66.64 -20.96
C ARG A 703 23.62 65.78 -19.68
N THR A 704 24.71 65.69 -18.96
CA THR A 704 24.81 64.91 -17.71
C THR A 704 25.26 65.85 -16.60
N PRO A 705 24.37 66.51 -15.90
CA PRO A 705 24.74 67.53 -14.89
C PRO A 705 25.41 66.90 -13.66
N GLY A 706 25.69 65.62 -13.65
CA GLY A 706 26.40 64.95 -12.58
C GLY A 706 25.52 64.65 -11.34
N TRP A 707 24.20 64.70 -11.49
CA TRP A 707 23.33 64.39 -10.42
C TRP A 707 22.59 63.03 -10.69
N ALA A 708 22.12 62.38 -9.62
CA ALA A 708 21.23 61.20 -9.69
C ALA A 708 20.06 61.37 -8.74
N VAL A 709 18.99 60.74 -9.14
CA VAL A 709 17.79 60.57 -8.30
C VAL A 709 17.81 59.19 -7.72
N MET A 710 17.60 59.08 -6.43
CA MET A 710 17.38 57.83 -5.70
C MET A 710 15.92 57.82 -5.24
N VAL A 711 15.17 56.85 -5.69
CA VAL A 711 13.81 56.59 -5.14
C VAL A 711 13.91 55.42 -4.18
N GLN A 712 13.48 55.65 -2.97
CA GLN A 712 13.52 54.70 -1.87
C GLN A 712 12.10 54.23 -1.53
N GLU A 713 11.92 52.95 -1.38
CA GLU A 713 10.68 52.32 -0.92
C GLU A 713 10.96 51.53 0.35
N LYS A 714 10.17 51.76 1.38
CA LYS A 714 10.33 51.08 2.66
C LYS A 714 10.21 49.57 2.51
N VAL A 715 11.18 48.83 3.03
CA VAL A 715 11.11 47.39 3.09
C VAL A 715 9.90 47.02 3.97
N GLY A 716 8.84 46.44 3.39
CA GLY A 716 7.65 46.09 4.13
C GLY A 716 8.00 45.12 5.26
N GLN A 717 7.47 45.40 6.45
CA GLN A 717 7.50 44.51 7.60
C GLN A 717 6.75 43.24 7.33
#